data_98803e133d164d8b5ea25ae4c00cd74b
#
_entry.id   98803e133d164d8b5ea25ae4c00cd74b
#
_cell.length_a   1.000
_cell.length_b   1.000
_cell.length_c   1.000
_cell.angle_alpha   90.00
_cell.angle_beta   90.00
_cell.angle_gamma   90.00
#
_symmetry.space_group_name_H-M   'P 1'
#
loop_
_entity.id
_entity.type
_entity.pdbx_description
1 polymer ?
#
loop_
_entity_poly.entity_id
_entity_poly.type
_entity_poly.pdbx_seq_one_letter_code
_entity_poly.pdbx_strand_id
1 'polypeptide(L)'
;MQNAKSPKRGPGKAAKRKAALSAQQTIPYLVMHPDGVCQLPGGLYTKTVEYEDINYSVASTEDQTAIFGGWSSFLNYFDSSLPFQLSFINRRSRSRSKYKVNIPPAQDDYDSIRAEFTGMLKSQIAKSNNGIERSKYITFGLPAEGIAEARPRLERVEADVTGNLKRLGVPSVPMDGQARLALLHGQMHPGNREPFRFSWQDIPKTGLGTKDYIAPDSFDFRQSRTFRIGQYWGAASYLQILASELSDKLLAEILELDAEMTVTLHIQTVDQLKAIKTIKGKLSDIGKMKVEEQRKAVRAGYDPDILPPDLITFSKDAAELLADLQSRNERMFLLTFTVINIAPTRQRLENDVFTVGGIAQKYNCALKRLDWQQEQGFVSSLALGYNEVEIQRGMTTSSTAIFIPFMTRELRMAGPSLYYGMNALSHNVIMADRKKLKSANGLYLGSTGSGKSFAAKREIINVFLAIPKDRIIIVDPMGEYAPLVRRLGGQVVEIAPGSPSHINPMDIQLDLDDDESPLSMKADFLLSLCELVVGGKDGLQPIEKTVIDRCVRLIYRDMALGIGDGKPPLLQDLYEELLKQPEPEARRVATALELYCTGSLNLFNHQTNVKLTAHIVCIVLKGLGENLRKIAMHVTNDFVTSAVNVNFHNGVSTWCYFDEFHILLRDALTASYFVAVWKMLRKKGCVPSALTQNVKDLLASREIEAILDNTDFMILLSQAQSDRAILAKQLGISEHQLSYITHSNSGEGLLFYGDVTIPFVDRFPKGEIYNLLTTRPEDLKNEAKTE
;
A
#
# COMPACT_ATOMS: atom_id res chain seq x y z
N MET A 1 -13.12 -81.30 -48.12
CA MET A 1 -14.55 -80.94 -48.23
C MET A 1 -15.12 -80.67 -46.89
N GLN A 2 -15.36 -79.43 -46.58
CA GLN A 2 -16.51 -78.88 -45.75
C GLN A 2 -16.35 -77.41 -45.57
N ASN A 3 -17.29 -76.67 -46.17
CA ASN A 3 -17.48 -75.21 -46.12
C ASN A 3 -17.80 -74.71 -44.74
N ALA A 4 -17.02 -73.82 -44.11
CA ALA A 4 -17.39 -73.00 -42.95
C ALA A 4 -17.88 -71.64 -43.45
N LYS A 5 -19.15 -71.36 -43.30
CA LYS A 5 -19.79 -70.09 -43.54
C LYS A 5 -19.36 -69.07 -42.52
N SER A 6 -18.76 -67.93 -42.97
CA SER A 6 -18.54 -66.78 -42.15
C SER A 6 -19.84 -66.07 -41.76
N PRO A 7 -19.99 -65.50 -40.51
CA PRO A 7 -21.19 -64.82 -40.07
C PRO A 7 -21.21 -63.40 -40.70
N LYS A 8 -22.31 -63.02 -41.32
CA LYS A 8 -22.61 -61.68 -41.82
C LYS A 8 -22.64 -60.70 -40.64
N ARG A 9 -21.71 -59.71 -40.65
CA ARG A 9 -21.79 -58.54 -39.80
C ARG A 9 -23.02 -57.69 -40.18
N GLY A 10 -23.97 -57.53 -39.25
CA GLY A 10 -25.08 -56.63 -39.36
C GLY A 10 -24.59 -55.17 -39.35
N PRO A 11 -25.37 -54.20 -39.88
CA PRO A 11 -24.95 -52.81 -39.97
C PRO A 11 -24.78 -52.28 -38.53
N GLY A 12 -23.55 -51.86 -38.17
CA GLY A 12 -23.22 -51.26 -36.93
C GLY A 12 -24.04 -49.98 -36.74
N LYS A 13 -24.73 -49.88 -35.65
CA LYS A 13 -25.42 -48.64 -35.19
C LYS A 13 -24.33 -47.53 -35.17
N ALA A 14 -24.43 -46.60 -36.13
CA ALA A 14 -23.66 -45.39 -36.11
C ALA A 14 -23.84 -44.71 -34.74
N ALA A 15 -22.76 -44.61 -33.97
CA ALA A 15 -22.74 -43.86 -32.73
C ALA A 15 -23.18 -42.43 -33.08
N LYS A 16 -24.35 -41.98 -32.56
CA LYS A 16 -24.79 -40.61 -32.70
C LYS A 16 -23.64 -39.74 -32.16
N ARG A 17 -22.97 -38.98 -33.02
CA ARG A 17 -22.07 -37.91 -32.62
C ARG A 17 -22.85 -37.00 -31.71
N LYS A 18 -22.46 -36.92 -30.46
CA LYS A 18 -22.98 -35.89 -29.55
C LYS A 18 -22.78 -34.54 -30.24
N ALA A 19 -23.86 -33.78 -30.41
CA ALA A 19 -23.73 -32.44 -30.93
C ALA A 19 -22.72 -31.65 -30.09
N ALA A 20 -21.87 -30.85 -30.73
CA ALA A 20 -20.94 -30.00 -30.03
C ALA A 20 -21.74 -29.00 -29.15
N LEU A 21 -21.37 -28.90 -27.88
CA LEU A 21 -21.96 -27.92 -26.98
C LEU A 21 -21.60 -26.51 -27.43
N SER A 22 -22.54 -25.56 -27.29
CA SER A 22 -22.21 -24.14 -27.49
C SER A 22 -21.37 -23.61 -26.35
N ALA A 23 -20.65 -22.49 -26.53
CA ALA A 23 -19.86 -21.87 -25.48
C ALA A 23 -20.71 -21.54 -24.25
N GLN A 24 -21.97 -21.10 -24.44
CA GLN A 24 -22.91 -20.84 -23.34
C GLN A 24 -23.27 -22.09 -22.54
N GLN A 25 -23.33 -23.25 -23.18
CA GLN A 25 -23.63 -24.51 -22.52
C GLN A 25 -22.50 -25.05 -21.67
N THR A 26 -21.25 -24.67 -21.95
CA THR A 26 -20.06 -25.00 -21.15
C THR A 26 -20.04 -24.20 -19.83
N ILE A 27 -20.69 -23.02 -19.78
CA ILE A 27 -20.76 -22.19 -18.58
C ILE A 27 -21.76 -22.82 -17.58
N PRO A 28 -21.33 -23.21 -16.35
CA PRO A 28 -22.13 -24.12 -15.51
C PRO A 28 -23.31 -23.47 -14.80
N TYR A 29 -23.33 -22.14 -14.59
CA TYR A 29 -24.44 -21.55 -13.81
C TYR A 29 -25.77 -21.57 -14.59
N LEU A 30 -26.88 -21.64 -13.87
CA LEU A 30 -28.21 -21.63 -14.45
C LEU A 30 -28.76 -20.19 -14.56
N VAL A 31 -28.72 -19.45 -13.45
CA VAL A 31 -29.23 -18.07 -13.37
C VAL A 31 -28.26 -17.21 -12.56
N MET A 32 -27.99 -16.01 -13.05
CA MET A 32 -27.34 -14.93 -12.30
C MET A 32 -28.40 -13.87 -11.98
N HIS A 33 -28.55 -13.52 -10.70
CA HIS A 33 -29.48 -12.50 -10.23
C HIS A 33 -28.78 -11.15 -10.05
N PRO A 34 -29.53 -10.02 -10.13
CA PRO A 34 -28.97 -8.67 -9.98
C PRO A 34 -28.26 -8.43 -8.64
N ASP A 35 -28.72 -9.07 -7.56
CA ASP A 35 -28.15 -9.01 -6.21
C ASP A 35 -26.90 -9.87 -6.00
N GLY A 36 -26.38 -10.44 -7.06
CA GLY A 36 -25.20 -11.29 -7.04
C GLY A 36 -25.43 -12.74 -6.64
N VAL A 37 -26.66 -13.17 -6.34
CA VAL A 37 -26.96 -14.58 -6.13
C VAL A 37 -26.86 -15.32 -7.45
N CYS A 38 -26.09 -16.42 -7.47
CA CYS A 38 -25.90 -17.27 -8.63
C CYS A 38 -26.47 -18.66 -8.35
N GLN A 39 -27.38 -19.14 -9.19
CA GLN A 39 -27.91 -20.49 -9.14
C GLN A 39 -27.07 -21.43 -10.00
N LEU A 40 -26.66 -22.54 -9.44
CA LEU A 40 -25.85 -23.59 -10.04
C LEU A 40 -26.60 -24.90 -10.14
N PRO A 41 -26.11 -25.88 -10.93
CA PRO A 41 -26.67 -27.23 -10.94
C PRO A 41 -26.69 -27.86 -9.54
N GLY A 42 -27.61 -28.78 -9.31
CA GLY A 42 -27.78 -29.47 -8.03
C GLY A 42 -28.38 -28.65 -6.90
N GLY A 43 -29.02 -27.49 -7.22
CA GLY A 43 -29.66 -26.65 -6.20
C GLY A 43 -28.67 -25.84 -5.35
N LEU A 44 -27.46 -25.67 -5.81
CA LEU A 44 -26.45 -24.84 -5.13
C LEU A 44 -26.65 -23.37 -5.49
N TYR A 45 -26.69 -22.50 -4.48
CA TYR A 45 -26.74 -21.04 -4.62
C TYR A 45 -25.50 -20.43 -4.01
N THR A 46 -24.88 -19.46 -4.72
CA THR A 46 -23.60 -18.87 -4.29
C THR A 46 -23.60 -17.36 -4.36
N LYS A 47 -22.80 -16.73 -3.50
CA LYS A 47 -22.40 -15.32 -3.55
C LYS A 47 -20.89 -15.18 -3.53
N THR A 48 -20.39 -14.03 -3.99
CA THR A 48 -18.95 -13.75 -4.08
C THR A 48 -18.65 -12.40 -3.43
N VAL A 49 -17.56 -12.36 -2.69
CA VAL A 49 -16.99 -11.14 -2.09
C VAL A 49 -15.60 -10.95 -2.66
N GLU A 50 -15.30 -9.75 -3.17
CA GLU A 50 -13.95 -9.32 -3.51
C GLU A 50 -13.27 -8.81 -2.24
N TYR A 51 -11.98 -9.14 -2.04
CA TYR A 51 -11.21 -8.65 -0.90
C TYR A 51 -9.80 -8.24 -1.29
N GLU A 52 -9.27 -7.29 -0.55
CA GLU A 52 -7.95 -6.71 -0.79
C GLU A 52 -6.85 -7.40 0.05
N ASP A 53 -5.64 -6.93 -0.15
CA ASP A 53 -4.46 -7.40 0.58
C ASP A 53 -4.25 -6.63 1.89
N ILE A 54 -3.56 -7.27 2.83
CA ILE A 54 -2.97 -6.63 4.01
C ILE A 54 -1.47 -6.96 4.07
N ASN A 55 -0.73 -6.20 4.85
CA ASN A 55 0.73 -6.33 4.97
C ASN A 55 1.14 -7.53 5.83
N TYR A 56 0.91 -8.75 5.36
CA TYR A 56 1.33 -9.96 6.08
C TYR A 56 2.84 -10.20 5.96
N SER A 57 3.40 -10.11 4.74
CA SER A 57 4.81 -10.46 4.48
C SER A 57 5.82 -9.56 5.17
N VAL A 58 5.43 -8.34 5.52
CA VAL A 58 6.30 -7.36 6.20
C VAL A 58 5.90 -7.10 7.66
N ALA A 59 4.88 -7.80 8.16
CA ALA A 59 4.43 -7.66 9.54
C ALA A 59 5.44 -8.23 10.54
N SER A 60 5.33 -7.83 11.81
CA SER A 60 6.09 -8.46 12.89
C SER A 60 5.72 -9.94 13.05
N THR A 61 6.59 -10.75 13.65
CA THR A 61 6.28 -12.17 13.91
C THR A 61 5.01 -12.32 14.78
N GLU A 62 4.80 -11.41 15.71
CA GLU A 62 3.63 -11.36 16.57
C GLU A 62 2.36 -11.05 15.77
N ASP A 63 2.42 -10.04 14.89
CA ASP A 63 1.31 -9.68 13.99
C ASP A 63 1.04 -10.77 12.97
N GLN A 64 2.08 -11.38 12.39
CA GLN A 64 1.91 -12.53 11.49
C GLN A 64 1.18 -13.68 12.18
N THR A 65 1.57 -13.98 13.43
CA THR A 65 0.91 -15.02 14.25
C THR A 65 -0.55 -14.63 14.54
N ALA A 66 -0.82 -13.37 14.86
CA ALA A 66 -2.17 -12.88 15.10
C ALA A 66 -3.04 -12.95 13.83
N ILE A 67 -2.51 -12.51 12.68
CA ILE A 67 -3.20 -12.61 11.38
C ILE A 67 -3.45 -14.07 11.01
N PHE A 68 -2.47 -14.96 11.19
CA PHE A 68 -2.61 -16.39 10.92
C PHE A 68 -3.66 -17.03 11.82
N GLY A 69 -3.67 -16.73 13.11
CA GLY A 69 -4.69 -17.18 14.06
C GLY A 69 -6.09 -16.68 13.73
N GLY A 70 -6.20 -15.42 13.35
CA GLY A 70 -7.45 -14.82 12.88
C GLY A 70 -7.94 -15.46 11.58
N TRP A 71 -7.04 -15.74 10.62
CA TRP A 71 -7.36 -16.43 9.38
C TRP A 71 -7.80 -17.88 9.63
N SER A 72 -7.13 -18.60 10.53
CA SER A 72 -7.52 -19.93 10.97
C SER A 72 -8.94 -19.93 11.57
N SER A 73 -9.24 -18.94 12.40
CA SER A 73 -10.57 -18.75 12.99
C SER A 73 -11.63 -18.43 11.94
N PHE A 74 -11.27 -17.66 10.91
CA PHE A 74 -12.14 -17.36 9.78
C PHE A 74 -12.46 -18.63 8.97
N LEU A 75 -11.48 -19.49 8.69
CA LEU A 75 -11.74 -20.78 8.03
C LEU A 75 -12.69 -21.66 8.86
N ASN A 76 -12.56 -21.64 10.17
CA ASN A 76 -13.43 -22.37 11.07
C ASN A 76 -14.88 -21.83 11.16
N TYR A 77 -15.16 -20.65 10.58
CA TYR A 77 -16.54 -20.16 10.43
C TYR A 77 -17.37 -21.08 9.51
N PHE A 78 -16.75 -21.61 8.44
CA PHE A 78 -17.45 -22.44 7.46
C PHE A 78 -17.67 -23.85 7.97
N ASP A 79 -18.91 -24.25 8.09
CA ASP A 79 -19.29 -25.61 8.44
C ASP A 79 -19.46 -26.52 7.20
N SER A 80 -19.86 -27.78 7.41
CA SER A 80 -20.01 -28.76 6.34
C SER A 80 -21.13 -28.44 5.34
N SER A 81 -22.04 -27.52 5.68
CA SER A 81 -23.14 -27.06 4.80
C SER A 81 -22.75 -25.85 3.92
N LEU A 82 -21.60 -25.23 4.19
CA LEU A 82 -21.13 -24.01 3.54
C LEU A 82 -19.79 -24.25 2.81
N PRO A 83 -19.78 -24.93 1.65
CA PRO A 83 -18.58 -25.02 0.83
C PRO A 83 -18.18 -23.61 0.35
N PHE A 84 -16.88 -23.37 0.28
CA PHE A 84 -16.37 -22.10 -0.22
C PHE A 84 -15.17 -22.29 -1.14
N GLN A 85 -14.92 -21.27 -1.94
CA GLN A 85 -13.85 -21.21 -2.94
C GLN A 85 -13.07 -19.93 -2.74
N LEU A 86 -11.76 -20.04 -2.63
CA LEU A 86 -10.84 -18.90 -2.77
C LEU A 86 -10.34 -18.86 -4.20
N SER A 87 -10.43 -17.71 -4.84
CA SER A 87 -9.97 -17.49 -6.22
C SER A 87 -8.98 -16.35 -6.27
N PHE A 88 -7.81 -16.62 -6.84
CA PHE A 88 -6.74 -15.65 -7.07
C PHE A 88 -6.54 -15.54 -8.57
N ILE A 89 -6.76 -14.34 -9.11
CA ILE A 89 -6.78 -14.14 -10.55
C ILE A 89 -5.73 -13.12 -10.93
N ASN A 90 -4.72 -13.58 -11.65
CA ASN A 90 -3.69 -12.75 -12.25
C ASN A 90 -4.05 -12.49 -13.71
N ARG A 91 -4.29 -11.22 -14.06
CA ARG A 91 -4.61 -10.80 -15.42
C ARG A 91 -3.73 -9.67 -15.90
N ARG A 92 -3.43 -9.68 -17.20
CA ARG A 92 -2.79 -8.50 -17.81
C ARG A 92 -3.80 -7.36 -17.88
N SER A 93 -3.48 -6.27 -17.20
CA SER A 93 -4.30 -5.05 -17.26
C SER A 93 -4.23 -4.46 -18.66
N ARG A 94 -5.40 -4.20 -19.27
CA ARG A 94 -5.51 -3.36 -20.47
C ARG A 94 -5.32 -1.89 -20.18
N SER A 95 -5.57 -1.54 -18.98
CA SER A 95 -5.71 -0.16 -18.60
C SER A 95 -4.36 0.46 -18.27
N ARG A 96 -3.48 0.54 -19.30
CA ARG A 96 -2.57 1.69 -19.37
C ARG A 96 -3.33 3.03 -19.13
N SER A 97 -4.66 3.01 -19.17
CA SER A 97 -5.56 4.17 -19.07
C SER A 97 -6.30 4.32 -17.75
N LYS A 98 -6.39 3.28 -16.87
CA LYS A 98 -6.95 3.47 -15.51
C LYS A 98 -6.09 4.42 -14.68
N TYR A 99 -4.79 4.41 -14.90
CA TYR A 99 -3.91 5.44 -14.37
C TYR A 99 -3.87 6.56 -15.41
N LYS A 100 -4.55 7.67 -15.19
CA LYS A 100 -4.29 8.91 -15.92
C LYS A 100 -2.90 9.43 -15.49
N VAL A 101 -1.88 8.66 -15.85
CA VAL A 101 -0.46 8.99 -15.69
C VAL A 101 -0.02 10.00 -16.75
N ASN A 102 -0.95 10.55 -17.48
CA ASN A 102 -0.68 11.57 -18.45
C ASN A 102 -0.91 12.92 -17.77
N ILE A 103 0.17 13.62 -17.50
CA ILE A 103 0.09 15.04 -17.14
C ILE A 103 -0.15 15.78 -18.45
N PRO A 104 -1.34 16.37 -18.67
CA PRO A 104 -1.67 16.99 -19.94
C PRO A 104 -0.78 18.20 -20.18
N PRO A 105 -0.42 18.51 -21.43
CA PRO A 105 0.28 19.75 -21.76
C PRO A 105 -0.59 20.95 -21.37
N ALA A 106 0.05 21.98 -20.84
CA ALA A 106 -0.61 23.22 -20.43
C ALA A 106 -0.32 24.39 -21.39
N GLN A 107 0.45 24.14 -22.48
CA GLN A 107 0.90 25.13 -23.47
C GLN A 107 1.79 26.20 -22.84
N ASP A 108 2.68 25.81 -21.94
CA ASP A 108 3.67 26.63 -21.26
C ASP A 108 5.09 26.08 -21.47
N ASP A 109 6.10 26.79 -20.96
CA ASP A 109 7.52 26.44 -21.10
C ASP A 109 7.91 25.12 -20.40
N TYR A 110 6.98 24.45 -19.70
CA TYR A 110 7.23 23.20 -18.94
C TYR A 110 6.66 21.96 -19.63
N ASP A 111 6.13 22.07 -20.82
CA ASP A 111 5.54 20.94 -21.53
C ASP A 111 6.56 19.87 -21.91
N SER A 112 7.84 20.25 -22.15
CA SER A 112 8.93 19.30 -22.31
C SER A 112 9.14 18.45 -21.06
N ILE A 113 9.15 19.07 -19.88
CA ILE A 113 9.30 18.40 -18.58
C ILE A 113 8.08 17.50 -18.28
N ARG A 114 6.85 17.96 -18.62
CA ARG A 114 5.64 17.12 -18.51
C ARG A 114 5.71 15.90 -19.40
N ALA A 115 6.19 16.04 -20.62
CA ALA A 115 6.35 14.95 -21.57
C ALA A 115 7.39 13.92 -21.08
N GLU A 116 8.55 14.37 -20.60
CA GLU A 116 9.60 13.51 -20.03
C GLU A 116 9.10 12.78 -18.79
N PHE A 117 8.47 13.50 -17.85
CA PHE A 117 7.91 12.89 -16.63
C PHE A 117 6.83 11.87 -16.94
N THR A 118 5.93 12.18 -17.86
CA THR A 118 4.91 11.24 -18.35
C THR A 118 5.55 10.02 -19.02
N GLY A 119 6.58 10.23 -19.83
CA GLY A 119 7.36 9.15 -20.47
C GLY A 119 8.02 8.24 -19.44
N MET A 120 8.64 8.82 -18.42
CA MET A 120 9.22 8.11 -17.29
C MET A 120 8.17 7.26 -16.57
N LEU A 121 7.04 7.84 -16.18
CA LEU A 121 5.97 7.13 -15.50
C LEU A 121 5.43 5.97 -16.35
N LYS A 122 5.22 6.18 -17.65
CA LYS A 122 4.83 5.10 -18.59
C LYS A 122 5.88 4.00 -18.66
N SER A 123 7.17 4.35 -18.64
CA SER A 123 8.28 3.41 -18.62
C SER A 123 8.31 2.61 -17.31
N GLN A 124 8.11 3.25 -16.17
CA GLN A 124 8.05 2.56 -14.88
C GLN A 124 6.85 1.61 -14.79
N ILE A 125 5.68 2.05 -15.24
CA ILE A 125 4.48 1.20 -15.34
C ILE A 125 4.73 0.01 -16.29
N ALA A 126 5.44 0.21 -17.38
CA ALA A 126 5.78 -0.89 -18.31
C ALA A 126 6.79 -1.88 -17.70
N LYS A 127 7.65 -1.46 -16.79
CA LYS A 127 8.58 -2.30 -16.04
C LYS A 127 7.93 -2.96 -14.82
N SER A 128 6.84 -2.36 -14.30
CA SER A 128 6.12 -2.93 -13.17
C SER A 128 5.44 -4.21 -13.60
N ASN A 129 5.70 -5.30 -12.93
CA ASN A 129 5.08 -6.61 -13.02
C ASN A 129 4.31 -6.90 -14.34
N ASN A 130 4.83 -6.42 -15.46
CA ASN A 130 4.31 -6.49 -16.84
C ASN A 130 2.81 -6.15 -16.98
N GLY A 131 2.25 -5.34 -16.08
CA GLY A 131 0.85 -4.93 -16.09
C GLY A 131 -0.11 -6.01 -15.58
N ILE A 132 0.33 -6.92 -14.71
CA ILE A 132 -0.56 -7.90 -14.07
C ILE A 132 -1.32 -7.25 -12.91
N GLU A 133 -2.64 -7.30 -13.01
CA GLU A 133 -3.55 -7.01 -11.90
C GLU A 133 -3.90 -8.32 -11.18
N ARG A 134 -3.78 -8.30 -9.85
CA ARG A 134 -4.12 -9.41 -8.98
C ARG A 134 -5.42 -9.10 -8.26
N SER A 135 -6.40 -9.99 -8.37
CA SER A 135 -7.69 -9.86 -7.71
C SER A 135 -7.97 -11.12 -6.90
N LYS A 136 -8.62 -10.96 -5.76
CA LYS A 136 -8.89 -12.02 -4.80
C LYS A 136 -10.36 -12.06 -4.47
N TYR A 137 -10.94 -13.26 -4.55
CA TYR A 137 -12.36 -13.48 -4.33
C TYR A 137 -12.59 -14.65 -3.40
N ILE A 138 -13.59 -14.52 -2.54
CA ILE A 138 -14.18 -15.63 -1.81
C ILE A 138 -15.60 -15.84 -2.32
N THR A 139 -15.88 -17.04 -2.79
CA THR A 139 -17.22 -17.48 -3.19
C THR A 139 -17.69 -18.56 -2.24
N PHE A 140 -18.83 -18.39 -1.61
CA PHE A 140 -19.43 -19.34 -0.70
C PHE A 140 -20.82 -19.71 -1.18
N GLY A 141 -21.27 -20.88 -0.86
CA GLY A 141 -22.55 -21.39 -1.32
C GLY A 141 -23.26 -22.26 -0.31
N LEU A 142 -24.54 -22.46 -0.54
CA LEU A 142 -25.36 -23.38 0.21
C LEU A 142 -26.41 -24.04 -0.68
N PRO A 143 -26.78 -25.29 -0.44
CA PRO A 143 -27.90 -25.93 -1.10
C PRO A 143 -29.22 -25.36 -0.58
N ALA A 144 -30.17 -25.15 -1.48
CA ALA A 144 -31.52 -24.73 -1.16
C ALA A 144 -32.53 -25.22 -2.23
N GLU A 145 -33.78 -25.35 -1.87
CA GLU A 145 -34.82 -25.73 -2.80
C GLU A 145 -35.21 -24.61 -3.78
N GLY A 146 -34.98 -23.36 -3.37
CA GLY A 146 -35.28 -22.20 -4.22
C GLY A 146 -34.59 -20.91 -3.75
N ILE A 147 -34.64 -19.88 -4.61
CA ILE A 147 -34.00 -18.59 -4.33
C ILE A 147 -34.59 -17.87 -3.11
N ALA A 148 -35.88 -18.06 -2.83
CA ALA A 148 -36.57 -17.44 -1.70
C ALA A 148 -35.96 -17.90 -0.35
N GLU A 149 -35.50 -19.16 -0.27
CA GLU A 149 -34.80 -19.71 0.87
C GLU A 149 -33.33 -19.35 0.85
N ALA A 150 -32.68 -19.44 -0.30
CA ALA A 150 -31.23 -19.22 -0.44
C ALA A 150 -30.82 -17.77 -0.17
N ARG A 151 -31.56 -16.78 -0.66
CA ARG A 151 -31.17 -15.36 -0.57
C ARG A 151 -30.96 -14.87 0.85
N PRO A 152 -31.89 -14.96 1.80
CA PRO A 152 -31.69 -14.43 3.14
C PRO A 152 -30.58 -15.15 3.90
N ARG A 153 -30.37 -16.44 3.63
CA ARG A 153 -29.27 -17.23 4.22
C ARG A 153 -27.92 -16.78 3.67
N LEU A 154 -27.80 -16.54 2.36
CA LEU A 154 -26.59 -16.06 1.71
C LEU A 154 -26.24 -14.62 2.13
N GLU A 155 -27.24 -13.75 2.30
CA GLU A 155 -27.05 -12.37 2.79
C GLU A 155 -26.47 -12.38 4.22
N ARG A 156 -26.96 -13.27 5.08
CA ARG A 156 -26.40 -13.44 6.42
C ARG A 156 -24.94 -13.93 6.38
N VAL A 157 -24.66 -14.96 5.58
CA VAL A 157 -23.27 -15.45 5.41
C VAL A 157 -22.36 -14.37 4.83
N GLU A 158 -22.85 -13.56 3.88
CA GLU A 158 -22.12 -12.43 3.32
C GLU A 158 -21.75 -11.40 4.41
N ALA A 159 -22.70 -11.04 5.26
CA ALA A 159 -22.47 -10.14 6.38
C ALA A 159 -21.43 -10.70 7.37
N ASP A 160 -21.52 -11.98 7.68
CA ASP A 160 -20.58 -12.66 8.57
C ASP A 160 -19.17 -12.74 7.94
N VAL A 161 -19.05 -13.06 6.66
CA VAL A 161 -17.78 -13.12 5.91
C VAL A 161 -17.12 -11.75 5.87
N THR A 162 -17.87 -10.70 5.49
CA THR A 162 -17.35 -9.33 5.45
C THR A 162 -16.98 -8.81 6.83
N GLY A 163 -17.77 -9.16 7.86
CA GLY A 163 -17.48 -8.85 9.26
C GLY A 163 -16.19 -9.51 9.78
N ASN A 164 -15.95 -10.78 9.41
CA ASN A 164 -14.73 -11.49 9.76
C ASN A 164 -13.50 -10.90 9.05
N LEU A 165 -13.60 -10.61 7.74
CA LEU A 165 -12.54 -9.96 6.98
C LEU A 165 -12.20 -8.57 7.56
N LYS A 166 -13.23 -7.80 7.94
CA LYS A 166 -13.04 -6.50 8.58
C LYS A 166 -12.30 -6.61 9.92
N ARG A 167 -12.57 -7.64 10.73
CA ARG A 167 -11.83 -7.89 11.99
C ARG A 167 -10.36 -8.22 11.75
N LEU A 168 -10.03 -8.82 10.62
CA LEU A 168 -8.64 -9.05 10.17
C LEU A 168 -7.98 -7.80 9.55
N GLY A 169 -8.71 -6.67 9.47
CA GLY A 169 -8.23 -5.47 8.80
C GLY A 169 -8.26 -5.56 7.26
N VAL A 170 -8.94 -6.56 6.70
CA VAL A 170 -9.02 -6.81 5.26
C VAL A 170 -10.21 -6.05 4.66
N PRO A 171 -9.97 -5.07 3.76
CA PRO A 171 -11.04 -4.42 3.02
C PRO A 171 -11.74 -5.44 2.11
N SER A 172 -13.06 -5.40 2.07
CA SER A 172 -13.83 -6.31 1.23
C SER A 172 -15.11 -5.66 0.72
N VAL A 173 -15.54 -6.09 -0.48
CA VAL A 173 -16.74 -5.58 -1.15
C VAL A 173 -17.58 -6.75 -1.66
N PRO A 174 -18.84 -6.88 -1.24
CA PRO A 174 -19.79 -7.82 -1.83
C PRO A 174 -20.01 -7.52 -3.30
N MET A 175 -20.05 -8.55 -4.13
CA MET A 175 -20.25 -8.41 -5.57
C MET A 175 -21.73 -8.56 -5.93
N ASP A 176 -22.26 -7.59 -6.63
CA ASP A 176 -23.55 -7.70 -7.29
C ASP A 176 -23.49 -8.57 -8.57
N GLY A 177 -24.63 -8.81 -9.19
CA GLY A 177 -24.69 -9.65 -10.39
C GLY A 177 -23.91 -9.07 -11.57
N GLN A 178 -23.86 -7.75 -11.73
CA GLN A 178 -23.11 -7.11 -12.81
C GLN A 178 -21.61 -7.25 -12.60
N ALA A 179 -21.13 -7.08 -11.37
CA ALA A 179 -19.73 -7.26 -11.00
C ALA A 179 -19.29 -8.73 -11.18
N ARG A 180 -20.13 -9.69 -10.78
CA ARG A 180 -19.88 -11.13 -10.99
C ARG A 180 -19.83 -11.49 -12.48
N LEU A 181 -20.74 -10.97 -13.30
CA LEU A 181 -20.71 -11.17 -14.76
C LEU A 181 -19.45 -10.55 -15.37
N ALA A 182 -19.02 -9.36 -14.93
CA ALA A 182 -17.77 -8.74 -15.38
C ALA A 182 -16.56 -9.59 -15.02
N LEU A 183 -16.55 -10.17 -13.81
CA LEU A 183 -15.49 -11.09 -13.37
C LEU A 183 -15.43 -12.32 -14.27
N LEU A 184 -16.56 -12.99 -14.50
CA LEU A 184 -16.65 -14.18 -15.36
C LEU A 184 -16.29 -13.86 -16.81
N HIS A 185 -16.80 -12.76 -17.37
CA HIS A 185 -16.41 -12.29 -18.69
C HIS A 185 -14.89 -12.18 -18.80
N GLY A 186 -14.29 -11.55 -17.84
CA GLY A 186 -12.84 -11.41 -17.85
C GLY A 186 -12.10 -12.75 -17.71
N GLN A 187 -12.61 -13.78 -17.01
CA GLN A 187 -12.00 -15.12 -16.96
C GLN A 187 -12.11 -15.86 -18.30
N MET A 188 -13.16 -15.53 -19.09
CA MET A 188 -13.43 -16.17 -20.38
C MET A 188 -12.86 -15.40 -21.59
N HIS A 189 -12.41 -14.14 -21.40
CA HIS A 189 -11.81 -13.31 -22.45
C HIS A 189 -10.35 -12.95 -22.07
N PRO A 190 -9.44 -13.91 -22.15
CA PRO A 190 -8.03 -13.67 -21.82
C PRO A 190 -7.42 -12.60 -22.72
N GLY A 191 -6.39 -11.89 -22.20
CA GLY A 191 -5.78 -10.75 -22.87
C GLY A 191 -6.68 -9.51 -22.86
N ASN A 192 -7.87 -9.57 -22.29
CA ASN A 192 -8.77 -8.46 -22.00
C ASN A 192 -8.97 -7.50 -23.19
N ARG A 193 -9.19 -8.05 -24.39
CA ARG A 193 -9.33 -7.24 -25.62
C ARG A 193 -10.70 -6.60 -25.78
N GLU A 194 -11.74 -7.18 -25.16
CA GLU A 194 -13.10 -6.70 -25.28
C GLU A 194 -13.62 -6.12 -23.96
N PRO A 195 -14.10 -4.87 -23.96
CA PRO A 195 -14.67 -4.28 -22.77
C PRO A 195 -16.01 -4.97 -22.47
N PHE A 196 -16.21 -5.37 -21.22
CA PHE A 196 -17.51 -5.87 -20.77
C PHE A 196 -18.55 -4.74 -20.82
N ARG A 197 -19.62 -4.94 -21.59
CA ARG A 197 -20.75 -4.03 -21.73
C ARG A 197 -22.02 -4.80 -21.45
N PHE A 198 -22.62 -4.54 -20.32
CA PHE A 198 -23.84 -5.22 -19.89
C PHE A 198 -24.68 -4.28 -19.02
N SER A 199 -25.99 -4.32 -19.24
CA SER A 199 -26.99 -3.70 -18.38
C SER A 199 -28.18 -4.66 -18.23
N TRP A 200 -28.72 -4.77 -17.02
CA TRP A 200 -29.94 -5.55 -16.76
C TRP A 200 -31.12 -5.10 -17.59
N GLN A 201 -31.15 -3.83 -17.98
CA GLN A 201 -32.21 -3.25 -18.85
C GLN A 201 -32.13 -3.74 -20.28
N ASP A 202 -31.04 -4.33 -20.71
CA ASP A 202 -30.84 -4.80 -22.07
C ASP A 202 -31.42 -6.21 -22.29
N ILE A 203 -31.49 -7.04 -21.25
CA ILE A 203 -32.01 -8.41 -21.32
C ILE A 203 -33.43 -8.47 -21.92
N PRO A 204 -34.44 -7.70 -21.43
CA PRO A 204 -35.80 -7.73 -22.00
C PRO A 204 -35.86 -7.20 -23.44
N LYS A 205 -34.95 -6.30 -23.82
CA LYS A 205 -34.92 -5.66 -25.14
C LYS A 205 -34.28 -6.55 -26.20
N THR A 206 -33.22 -7.26 -25.84
CA THR A 206 -32.41 -8.08 -26.76
C THR A 206 -32.86 -9.53 -26.83
N GLY A 207 -33.52 -10.02 -25.78
CA GLY A 207 -33.86 -11.44 -25.63
C GLY A 207 -32.64 -12.32 -25.33
N LEU A 208 -31.45 -11.72 -25.11
CA LEU A 208 -30.22 -12.43 -24.77
C LEU A 208 -30.18 -12.75 -23.29
N GLY A 209 -29.64 -13.92 -22.94
CA GLY A 209 -29.37 -14.29 -21.55
C GLY A 209 -28.04 -13.76 -21.05
N THR A 210 -27.82 -13.76 -19.72
CA THR A 210 -26.56 -13.30 -19.13
C THR A 210 -25.34 -14.04 -19.65
N LYS A 211 -25.50 -15.30 -20.05
CA LYS A 211 -24.43 -16.13 -20.64
C LYS A 211 -23.93 -15.65 -21.99
N ASP A 212 -24.83 -15.01 -22.77
CA ASP A 212 -24.49 -14.50 -24.11
C ASP A 212 -23.53 -13.31 -24.03
N TYR A 213 -23.59 -12.55 -22.94
CA TYR A 213 -22.70 -11.40 -22.71
C TYR A 213 -21.32 -11.79 -22.19
N ILE A 214 -21.15 -13.00 -21.65
CA ILE A 214 -19.89 -13.44 -21.04
C ILE A 214 -19.22 -14.61 -21.77
N ALA A 215 -19.95 -15.28 -22.66
CA ALA A 215 -19.38 -16.42 -23.41
C ALA A 215 -18.30 -15.96 -24.38
N PRO A 216 -17.18 -16.69 -24.48
CA PRO A 216 -16.17 -16.42 -25.50
C PRO A 216 -16.64 -16.96 -26.86
N ASP A 217 -15.92 -16.57 -27.91
CA ASP A 217 -16.20 -17.05 -29.29
C ASP A 217 -16.20 -18.58 -29.41
N SER A 218 -15.28 -19.24 -28.69
CA SER A 218 -15.17 -20.70 -28.73
C SER A 218 -14.39 -21.27 -27.57
N PHE A 219 -14.74 -22.49 -27.18
CA PHE A 219 -13.91 -23.38 -26.37
C PHE A 219 -13.46 -24.60 -27.20
N ASP A 220 -12.23 -25.07 -26.97
CA ASP A 220 -11.72 -26.32 -27.56
C ASP A 220 -10.99 -27.15 -26.49
N PHE A 221 -11.64 -28.21 -26.02
CA PHE A 221 -11.13 -29.14 -25.00
C PHE A 221 -10.72 -30.52 -25.60
N ARG A 222 -10.48 -30.59 -26.92
CA ARG A 222 -10.15 -31.88 -27.58
C ARG A 222 -8.76 -32.42 -27.24
N GLN A 223 -7.86 -31.58 -26.74
CA GLN A 223 -6.51 -32.02 -26.34
C GLN A 223 -6.52 -32.51 -24.88
N SER A 224 -5.74 -33.57 -24.60
CA SER A 224 -5.71 -34.16 -23.26
C SER A 224 -5.13 -33.24 -22.19
N ARG A 225 -4.17 -32.38 -22.53
CA ARG A 225 -3.34 -31.63 -21.57
C ARG A 225 -3.43 -30.11 -21.71
N THR A 226 -4.15 -29.65 -22.73
CA THR A 226 -4.33 -28.22 -23.00
C THR A 226 -5.74 -27.98 -23.57
N PHE A 227 -6.19 -26.73 -23.46
CA PHE A 227 -7.43 -26.28 -24.07
C PHE A 227 -7.22 -24.93 -24.75
N ARG A 228 -8.24 -24.47 -25.49
CA ARG A 228 -8.24 -23.13 -26.08
C ARG A 228 -9.49 -22.38 -25.72
N ILE A 229 -9.32 -21.06 -25.49
CA ILE A 229 -10.39 -20.08 -25.38
C ILE A 229 -10.15 -19.04 -26.49
N GLY A 230 -10.98 -19.07 -27.54
CA GLY A 230 -10.71 -18.30 -28.74
C GLY A 230 -9.32 -18.55 -29.30
N GLN A 231 -8.45 -17.55 -29.31
CA GLN A 231 -7.06 -17.63 -29.80
C GLN A 231 -6.05 -18.02 -28.70
N TYR A 232 -6.43 -18.03 -27.44
CA TYR A 232 -5.51 -18.30 -26.32
C TYR A 232 -5.42 -19.78 -25.98
N TRP A 233 -4.23 -20.18 -25.54
CA TRP A 233 -3.95 -21.51 -25.04
C TRP A 233 -4.11 -21.53 -23.51
N GLY A 234 -4.72 -22.58 -23.00
CA GLY A 234 -4.89 -22.82 -21.58
C GLY A 234 -4.46 -24.20 -21.14
N ALA A 235 -4.09 -24.33 -19.88
CA ALA A 235 -3.78 -25.60 -19.24
C ALA A 235 -4.34 -25.60 -17.80
N ALA A 236 -5.12 -26.62 -17.50
CA ALA A 236 -5.61 -26.90 -16.16
C ALA A 236 -4.69 -27.91 -15.47
N SER A 237 -4.24 -27.57 -14.27
CA SER A 237 -3.37 -28.38 -13.42
C SER A 237 -3.89 -28.39 -12.01
N TYR A 238 -3.51 -29.39 -11.23
CA TYR A 238 -3.74 -29.43 -9.78
C TYR A 238 -2.44 -29.55 -9.02
N LEU A 239 -2.42 -29.03 -7.80
CA LEU A 239 -1.28 -29.13 -6.90
C LEU A 239 -1.38 -30.39 -6.07
N GLN A 240 -0.47 -31.33 -6.28
CA GLN A 240 -0.30 -32.49 -5.42
C GLN A 240 0.65 -32.14 -4.28
N ILE A 241 0.14 -32.10 -3.07
CA ILE A 241 0.92 -31.81 -1.87
C ILE A 241 1.56 -33.13 -1.40
N LEU A 242 2.88 -33.19 -1.41
CA LEU A 242 3.67 -34.34 -0.97
C LEU A 242 4.32 -34.08 0.40
N ALA A 243 4.50 -32.81 0.75
CA ALA A 243 5.09 -32.37 2.00
C ALA A 243 4.24 -32.77 3.21
N SER A 244 4.89 -33.10 4.32
CA SER A 244 4.28 -33.19 5.66
C SER A 244 4.00 -31.81 6.24
N GLU A 245 4.92 -30.85 5.99
CA GLU A 245 4.79 -29.47 6.37
C GLU A 245 4.86 -28.57 5.15
N LEU A 246 4.00 -27.56 5.10
CA LEU A 246 3.94 -26.58 4.04
C LEU A 246 4.48 -25.23 4.52
N SER A 247 4.91 -24.39 3.57
CA SER A 247 5.28 -23.00 3.81
C SER A 247 4.20 -22.06 3.30
N ASP A 248 3.92 -21.01 4.07
CA ASP A 248 3.03 -19.91 3.68
C ASP A 248 3.52 -19.13 2.45
N LYS A 249 4.80 -19.29 2.09
CA LYS A 249 5.40 -18.66 0.89
C LYS A 249 4.98 -19.31 -0.42
N LEU A 250 4.50 -20.57 -0.40
CA LEU A 250 4.15 -21.30 -1.63
C LEU A 250 3.12 -20.57 -2.48
N LEU A 251 1.99 -20.18 -1.88
CA LEU A 251 0.93 -19.47 -2.58
C LEU A 251 1.41 -18.09 -3.06
N ALA A 252 2.13 -17.38 -2.21
CA ALA A 252 2.69 -16.07 -2.50
C ALA A 252 3.60 -16.12 -3.74
N GLU A 253 4.60 -17.01 -3.78
CA GLU A 253 5.53 -17.12 -4.91
C GLU A 253 4.83 -17.53 -6.22
N ILE A 254 3.79 -18.36 -6.16
CA ILE A 254 2.98 -18.68 -7.35
C ILE A 254 2.26 -17.44 -7.85
N LEU A 255 1.63 -16.67 -6.97
CA LEU A 255 0.86 -15.48 -7.35
C LEU A 255 1.74 -14.32 -7.82
N GLU A 256 3.03 -14.30 -7.45
CA GLU A 256 3.99 -13.28 -7.88
C GLU A 256 4.47 -13.45 -9.34
N LEU A 257 4.23 -14.59 -9.95
CA LEU A 257 4.66 -14.84 -11.33
C LEU A 257 4.05 -13.87 -12.34
N ASP A 258 4.87 -13.49 -13.34
CA ASP A 258 4.44 -12.72 -14.52
C ASP A 258 3.72 -13.62 -15.53
N ALA A 259 2.59 -14.19 -15.11
CA ALA A 259 1.77 -15.05 -15.95
C ALA A 259 0.28 -14.76 -15.72
N GLU A 260 -0.51 -14.84 -16.81
CA GLU A 260 -1.96 -14.86 -16.68
C GLU A 260 -2.37 -16.22 -16.14
N MET A 261 -2.93 -16.22 -14.92
CA MET A 261 -3.36 -17.45 -14.28
C MET A 261 -4.51 -17.23 -13.32
N THR A 262 -5.23 -18.30 -13.06
CA THR A 262 -6.21 -18.41 -11.98
C THR A 262 -5.80 -19.54 -11.05
N VAL A 263 -5.54 -19.22 -9.79
CA VAL A 263 -5.32 -20.20 -8.73
C VAL A 263 -6.62 -20.31 -7.93
N THR A 264 -7.09 -21.52 -7.73
CA THR A 264 -8.36 -21.76 -7.06
C THR A 264 -8.23 -22.84 -6.00
N LEU A 265 -8.72 -22.53 -4.81
CA LEU A 265 -8.82 -23.45 -3.69
C LEU A 265 -10.31 -23.70 -3.40
N HIS A 266 -10.80 -24.90 -3.72
CA HIS A 266 -12.13 -25.34 -3.24
C HIS A 266 -11.95 -26.00 -1.90
N ILE A 267 -12.66 -25.52 -0.90
CA ILE A 267 -12.54 -25.95 0.49
C ILE A 267 -13.92 -26.38 0.99
N GLN A 268 -14.02 -27.60 1.44
CA GLN A 268 -15.22 -28.15 2.02
C GLN A 268 -14.92 -28.66 3.43
N THR A 269 -15.60 -28.14 4.41
CA THR A 269 -15.47 -28.62 5.80
C THR A 269 -16.11 -30.00 5.95
N VAL A 270 -15.40 -30.89 6.57
CA VAL A 270 -15.94 -32.22 6.95
C VAL A 270 -16.66 -32.10 8.30
N ASP A 271 -17.83 -32.71 8.41
CA ASP A 271 -18.53 -32.76 9.70
C ASP A 271 -17.62 -33.35 10.79
N GLN A 272 -17.54 -32.68 11.94
CA GLN A 272 -16.57 -33.01 13.01
C GLN A 272 -16.74 -34.43 13.55
N LEU A 273 -18.00 -34.87 13.74
CA LEU A 273 -18.26 -36.22 14.23
C LEU A 273 -17.86 -37.26 13.19
N LYS A 274 -18.13 -37.01 11.92
CA LYS A 274 -17.75 -37.85 10.79
C LYS A 274 -16.24 -37.94 10.65
N ALA A 275 -15.52 -36.79 10.78
CA ALA A 275 -14.06 -36.72 10.73
C ALA A 275 -13.45 -37.58 11.84
N ILE A 276 -13.85 -37.37 13.10
CA ILE A 276 -13.38 -38.14 14.27
C ILE A 276 -13.65 -39.63 14.09
N LYS A 277 -14.86 -40.01 13.65
CA LYS A 277 -15.21 -41.39 13.40
C LYS A 277 -14.34 -42.05 12.33
N THR A 278 -14.06 -41.33 11.25
CA THR A 278 -13.21 -41.79 10.15
C THR A 278 -11.78 -42.04 10.62
N ILE A 279 -11.20 -41.09 11.38
CA ILE A 279 -9.82 -41.23 11.89
C ILE A 279 -9.73 -42.37 12.92
N LYS A 280 -10.71 -42.49 13.82
CA LYS A 280 -10.80 -43.64 14.75
C LYS A 280 -10.87 -44.98 14.01
N GLY A 281 -11.64 -45.05 12.90
CA GLY A 281 -11.68 -46.21 12.03
C GLY A 281 -10.31 -46.56 11.44
N LYS A 282 -9.62 -45.57 10.90
CA LYS A 282 -8.25 -45.73 10.35
C LYS A 282 -7.26 -46.19 11.41
N LEU A 283 -7.30 -45.59 12.62
CA LEU A 283 -6.46 -46.01 13.74
C LEU A 283 -6.71 -47.47 14.12
N SER A 284 -7.96 -47.89 14.11
CA SER A 284 -8.32 -49.30 14.35
C SER A 284 -7.76 -50.23 13.29
N ASP A 285 -7.83 -49.81 12.01
CA ASP A 285 -7.26 -50.61 10.90
C ASP A 285 -5.74 -50.66 10.96
N ILE A 286 -5.06 -49.55 11.28
CA ILE A 286 -3.61 -49.52 11.54
C ILE A 286 -3.25 -50.44 12.69
N GLY A 287 -4.05 -50.41 13.76
CA GLY A 287 -3.88 -51.36 14.91
C GLY A 287 -3.95 -52.82 14.50
N LYS A 288 -4.89 -53.19 13.61
CA LYS A 288 -4.98 -54.54 13.04
C LYS A 288 -3.75 -54.88 12.22
N MET A 289 -3.30 -53.96 11.36
CA MET A 289 -2.07 -54.15 10.57
C MET A 289 -0.85 -54.34 11.47
N LYS A 290 -0.72 -53.58 12.56
CA LYS A 290 0.36 -53.76 13.54
C LYS A 290 0.35 -55.19 14.13
N VAL A 291 -0.81 -55.67 14.54
CA VAL A 291 -0.96 -57.03 15.08
C VAL A 291 -0.61 -58.11 14.05
N GLU A 292 -0.98 -57.88 12.78
CA GLU A 292 -0.61 -58.78 11.68
C GLU A 292 0.90 -58.82 11.42
N GLU A 293 1.55 -57.69 11.40
CA GLU A 293 3.01 -57.60 11.23
C GLU A 293 3.77 -58.22 12.42
N GLN A 294 3.31 -57.94 13.65
CA GLN A 294 3.85 -58.62 14.85
C GLN A 294 3.71 -60.15 14.80
N ARG A 295 2.57 -60.68 14.34
CA ARG A 295 2.39 -62.13 14.14
C ARG A 295 3.31 -62.67 13.04
N LYS A 296 3.55 -61.92 11.97
CA LYS A 296 4.51 -62.31 10.90
C LYS A 296 5.93 -62.33 11.45
N ALA A 297 6.33 -61.33 12.24
CA ALA A 297 7.66 -61.23 12.83
C ALA A 297 7.91 -62.46 13.78
N VAL A 298 6.97 -62.75 14.65
CA VAL A 298 7.07 -63.93 15.53
C VAL A 298 7.20 -65.23 14.75
N ARG A 299 6.40 -65.42 13.68
CA ARG A 299 6.50 -66.64 12.83
C ARG A 299 7.83 -66.74 12.09
N ALA A 300 8.44 -65.61 11.79
CA ALA A 300 9.74 -65.51 11.09
C ALA A 300 10.93 -65.52 12.08
N GLY A 301 10.71 -65.60 13.39
CA GLY A 301 11.76 -65.59 14.42
C GLY A 301 12.38 -64.23 14.71
N TYR A 302 11.70 -63.14 14.32
CA TYR A 302 12.13 -61.76 14.62
C TYR A 302 11.38 -61.22 15.86
N ASP A 303 11.97 -60.15 16.44
CA ASP A 303 11.35 -59.46 17.56
C ASP A 303 10.04 -58.78 17.09
N PRO A 304 8.89 -59.07 17.79
CA PRO A 304 7.59 -58.51 17.44
C PRO A 304 7.50 -57.00 17.60
N ASP A 305 8.44 -56.34 18.30
CA ASP A 305 8.49 -54.89 18.46
C ASP A 305 9.14 -54.19 17.26
N ILE A 306 9.80 -54.91 16.35
CA ILE A 306 10.32 -54.43 15.09
C ILE A 306 9.20 -54.32 14.05
N LEU A 307 8.54 -53.18 14.05
CA LEU A 307 7.51 -52.83 13.08
C LEU A 307 8.07 -52.05 11.88
N PRO A 308 7.44 -52.11 10.70
CA PRO A 308 7.79 -51.25 9.57
C PRO A 308 7.72 -49.77 9.98
N PRO A 309 8.76 -48.96 9.67
CA PRO A 309 8.81 -47.54 10.04
C PRO A 309 7.56 -46.78 9.64
N ASP A 310 7.05 -47.04 8.41
CA ASP A 310 5.85 -46.40 7.90
C ASP A 310 4.61 -46.61 8.77
N LEU A 311 4.47 -47.80 9.30
CA LEU A 311 3.32 -48.17 10.14
C LEU A 311 3.36 -47.50 11.52
N ILE A 312 4.57 -47.30 12.06
CA ILE A 312 4.80 -46.54 13.29
C ILE A 312 4.43 -45.09 13.06
N THR A 313 4.97 -44.49 11.98
CA THR A 313 4.72 -43.08 11.61
C THR A 313 3.24 -42.82 11.36
N PHE A 314 2.57 -43.61 10.51
CA PHE A 314 1.13 -43.48 10.26
C PHE A 314 0.27 -43.61 11.52
N SER A 315 0.68 -44.47 12.43
CA SER A 315 -0.04 -44.63 13.70
C SER A 315 0.08 -43.42 14.60
N LYS A 316 1.28 -42.83 14.66
CA LYS A 316 1.56 -41.62 15.42
C LYS A 316 0.81 -40.43 14.83
N ASP A 317 0.95 -40.19 13.53
CA ASP A 317 0.32 -39.07 12.82
C ASP A 317 -1.23 -39.14 12.95
N ALA A 318 -1.81 -40.32 12.81
CA ALA A 318 -3.25 -40.49 12.97
C ALA A 318 -3.74 -40.28 14.42
N ALA A 319 -2.91 -40.61 15.41
CA ALA A 319 -3.23 -40.38 16.82
C ALA A 319 -3.11 -38.86 17.16
N GLU A 320 -2.08 -38.19 16.66
CA GLU A 320 -1.91 -36.75 16.80
C GLU A 320 -3.05 -35.98 16.14
N LEU A 321 -3.40 -36.34 14.90
CA LEU A 321 -4.54 -35.76 14.19
C LEU A 321 -5.86 -35.96 14.97
N LEU A 322 -6.07 -37.12 15.56
CA LEU A 322 -7.24 -37.35 16.38
C LEU A 322 -7.25 -36.47 17.63
N ALA A 323 -6.10 -36.33 18.29
CA ALA A 323 -5.96 -35.48 19.47
C ALA A 323 -6.22 -33.99 19.10
N ASP A 324 -5.72 -33.52 17.98
CA ASP A 324 -5.94 -32.16 17.49
C ASP A 324 -7.42 -31.89 17.19
N LEU A 325 -8.09 -32.81 16.51
CA LEU A 325 -9.52 -32.71 16.23
C LEU A 325 -10.42 -32.79 17.50
N GLN A 326 -9.94 -33.40 18.60
CA GLN A 326 -10.70 -33.52 19.84
C GLN A 326 -10.42 -32.43 20.86
N SER A 327 -9.19 -31.91 20.93
CA SER A 327 -8.73 -31.02 22.01
C SER A 327 -8.42 -29.62 21.57
N ARG A 328 -8.16 -29.40 20.29
CA ARG A 328 -7.86 -28.07 19.71
C ARG A 328 -9.03 -27.62 18.84
N ASN A 329 -9.13 -26.33 18.59
CA ASN A 329 -10.14 -25.78 17.68
C ASN A 329 -9.79 -26.07 16.20
N GLU A 330 -9.39 -27.31 15.91
CA GLU A 330 -9.06 -27.82 14.59
C GLU A 330 -10.26 -28.49 13.94
N ARG A 331 -10.48 -28.20 12.67
CA ARG A 331 -11.45 -28.87 11.81
C ARG A 331 -10.76 -29.60 10.69
N MET A 332 -11.45 -30.56 10.08
CA MET A 332 -10.96 -31.23 8.87
C MET A 332 -11.61 -30.63 7.63
N PHE A 333 -10.80 -30.29 6.67
CA PHE A 333 -11.19 -29.78 5.36
C PHE A 333 -10.78 -30.75 4.26
N LEU A 334 -11.58 -30.78 3.19
CA LEU A 334 -11.20 -31.38 1.91
C LEU A 334 -10.85 -30.24 0.96
N LEU A 335 -9.59 -30.21 0.49
CA LEU A 335 -9.03 -29.17 -0.34
C LEU A 335 -8.78 -29.70 -1.75
N THR A 336 -9.30 -28.99 -2.77
CA THR A 336 -8.88 -29.10 -4.17
C THR A 336 -8.13 -27.84 -4.54
N PHE A 337 -6.86 -27.94 -4.90
CA PHE A 337 -6.02 -26.82 -5.33
C PHE A 337 -5.76 -26.93 -6.83
N THR A 338 -6.32 -26.00 -7.62
CA THR A 338 -6.15 -25.98 -9.08
C THR A 338 -5.42 -24.72 -9.54
N VAL A 339 -4.67 -24.84 -10.63
CA VAL A 339 -4.00 -23.73 -11.31
C VAL A 339 -4.34 -23.79 -12.79
N ILE A 340 -4.90 -22.72 -13.30
CA ILE A 340 -5.18 -22.52 -14.72
C ILE A 340 -4.21 -21.49 -15.24
N ASN A 341 -3.34 -21.90 -16.14
CA ASN A 341 -2.47 -20.98 -16.88
C ASN A 341 -3.08 -20.67 -18.24
N ILE A 342 -2.97 -19.42 -18.67
CA ILE A 342 -3.47 -18.94 -19.96
C ILE A 342 -2.36 -18.14 -20.66
N ALA A 343 -2.12 -18.37 -21.94
CA ALA A 343 -1.10 -17.66 -22.69
C ALA A 343 -1.47 -17.49 -24.17
N PRO A 344 -0.94 -16.45 -24.86
CA PRO A 344 -1.23 -16.22 -26.27
C PRO A 344 -0.61 -17.28 -27.20
N THR A 345 0.44 -17.97 -26.76
CA THR A 345 1.13 -19.01 -27.53
C THR A 345 1.32 -20.26 -26.69
N ARG A 346 1.38 -21.41 -27.36
CA ARG A 346 1.62 -22.69 -26.68
C ARG A 346 2.97 -22.70 -25.95
N GLN A 347 4.02 -22.14 -26.58
CA GLN A 347 5.36 -22.12 -25.99
C GLN A 347 5.36 -21.31 -24.66
N ARG A 348 4.69 -20.15 -24.64
CA ARG A 348 4.58 -19.35 -23.40
C ARG A 348 3.82 -20.11 -22.33
N LEU A 349 2.72 -20.79 -22.72
CA LEU A 349 1.95 -21.62 -21.79
C LEU A 349 2.80 -22.72 -21.14
N GLU A 350 3.58 -23.46 -21.95
CA GLU A 350 4.46 -24.51 -21.41
C GLU A 350 5.51 -23.93 -20.44
N ASN A 351 6.09 -22.78 -20.77
CA ASN A 351 7.05 -22.10 -19.91
C ASN A 351 6.40 -21.66 -18.58
N ASP A 352 5.20 -21.09 -18.65
CA ASP A 352 4.50 -20.62 -17.45
C ASP A 352 4.14 -21.80 -16.52
N VAL A 353 3.63 -22.90 -17.08
CA VAL A 353 3.34 -24.14 -16.31
C VAL A 353 4.62 -24.74 -15.72
N PHE A 354 5.72 -24.74 -16.49
CA PHE A 354 7.00 -25.24 -16.00
C PHE A 354 7.50 -24.40 -14.81
N THR A 355 7.39 -23.10 -14.89
CA THR A 355 7.80 -22.19 -13.81
C THR A 355 6.98 -22.42 -12.54
N VAL A 356 5.63 -22.54 -12.65
CA VAL A 356 4.77 -22.89 -11.50
C VAL A 356 5.17 -24.25 -10.93
N GLY A 357 5.46 -25.21 -11.80
CA GLY A 357 5.93 -26.56 -11.40
C GLY A 357 7.25 -26.51 -10.61
N GLY A 358 8.18 -25.65 -11.02
CA GLY A 358 9.44 -25.43 -10.31
C GLY A 358 9.24 -24.84 -8.90
N ILE A 359 8.33 -23.87 -8.76
CA ILE A 359 7.96 -23.33 -7.42
C ILE A 359 7.31 -24.42 -6.57
N ALA A 360 6.36 -25.18 -7.13
CA ALA A 360 5.73 -26.28 -6.39
C ALA A 360 6.78 -27.29 -5.89
N GLN A 361 7.74 -27.66 -6.72
CA GLN A 361 8.82 -28.59 -6.37
C GLN A 361 9.73 -28.05 -5.25
N LYS A 362 10.03 -26.76 -5.23
CA LYS A 362 10.78 -26.10 -4.16
C LYS A 362 10.15 -26.33 -2.78
N TYR A 363 8.82 -26.45 -2.72
CA TYR A 363 8.05 -26.67 -1.48
C TYR A 363 7.56 -28.11 -1.34
N ASN A 364 8.24 -29.10 -1.92
CA ASN A 364 7.86 -30.51 -1.87
C ASN A 364 6.42 -30.77 -2.32
N CYS A 365 5.98 -30.04 -3.34
CA CYS A 365 4.71 -30.23 -4.02
C CYS A 365 4.95 -30.57 -5.48
N ALA A 366 3.97 -31.14 -6.17
CA ALA A 366 4.06 -31.43 -7.60
C ALA A 366 2.85 -30.81 -8.32
N LEU A 367 3.12 -30.01 -9.36
CA LEU A 367 2.06 -29.53 -10.25
C LEU A 367 1.78 -30.62 -11.30
N LYS A 368 0.59 -31.21 -11.28
CA LYS A 368 0.14 -32.23 -12.21
C LYS A 368 -0.95 -31.70 -13.12
N ARG A 369 -0.85 -31.98 -14.41
CA ARG A 369 -1.92 -31.63 -15.36
C ARG A 369 -3.13 -32.51 -15.17
N LEU A 370 -4.31 -31.95 -15.37
CA LEU A 370 -5.58 -32.65 -15.39
C LEU A 370 -5.77 -33.32 -16.76
N ASP A 371 -5.10 -34.44 -16.97
CA ASP A 371 -5.14 -35.17 -18.25
C ASP A 371 -6.59 -35.63 -18.54
N TRP A 372 -7.12 -35.22 -19.72
CA TRP A 372 -8.51 -35.46 -20.16
C TRP A 372 -9.60 -34.80 -19.30
N GLN A 373 -9.22 -33.93 -18.33
CA GLN A 373 -10.13 -33.18 -17.46
C GLN A 373 -9.89 -31.66 -17.57
N GLN A 374 -9.48 -31.19 -18.72
CA GLN A 374 -9.17 -29.78 -18.95
C GLN A 374 -10.43 -28.89 -18.85
N GLU A 375 -11.57 -29.38 -19.33
CA GLU A 375 -12.87 -28.71 -19.22
C GLU A 375 -13.29 -28.61 -17.74
N GLN A 376 -13.27 -29.70 -17.00
CA GLN A 376 -13.61 -29.75 -15.57
C GLN A 376 -12.71 -28.84 -14.77
N GLY A 377 -11.40 -28.86 -15.05
CA GLY A 377 -10.45 -27.96 -14.39
C GLY A 377 -10.73 -26.50 -14.66
N PHE A 378 -11.01 -26.12 -15.92
CA PHE A 378 -11.37 -24.75 -16.27
C PHE A 378 -12.68 -24.32 -15.61
N VAL A 379 -13.74 -25.13 -15.70
CA VAL A 379 -15.05 -24.84 -15.10
C VAL A 379 -14.93 -24.66 -13.60
N SER A 380 -14.15 -25.52 -12.92
CA SER A 380 -13.90 -25.41 -11.47
C SER A 380 -13.09 -24.17 -11.09
N SER A 381 -12.37 -23.55 -12.02
CA SER A 381 -11.60 -22.34 -11.74
C SER A 381 -12.45 -21.06 -11.82
N LEU A 382 -13.64 -21.11 -12.38
CA LEU A 382 -14.52 -19.95 -12.41
C LEU A 382 -14.97 -19.59 -10.99
N ALA A 383 -15.06 -18.30 -10.69
CA ALA A 383 -15.46 -17.81 -9.36
C ALA A 383 -16.96 -18.02 -9.09
N LEU A 384 -17.40 -19.27 -9.17
CA LEU A 384 -18.79 -19.69 -9.03
C LEU A 384 -19.06 -20.51 -7.77
N GLY A 385 -18.01 -21.06 -7.11
CA GLY A 385 -18.18 -22.02 -6.01
C GLY A 385 -18.55 -23.43 -6.48
N TYR A 386 -18.28 -23.75 -7.75
CA TYR A 386 -18.63 -25.00 -8.38
C TYR A 386 -17.37 -25.81 -8.72
N ASN A 387 -17.27 -27.04 -8.23
CA ASN A 387 -16.10 -27.90 -8.41
C ASN A 387 -16.47 -29.23 -9.09
N GLU A 388 -15.90 -29.51 -10.27
CA GLU A 388 -16.01 -30.77 -10.98
C GLU A 388 -14.74 -31.65 -10.86
N VAL A 389 -13.70 -31.16 -10.19
CA VAL A 389 -12.45 -31.90 -9.96
C VAL A 389 -12.57 -32.69 -8.66
N GLU A 390 -12.58 -34.03 -8.77
CA GLU A 390 -12.75 -34.93 -7.62
C GLU A 390 -11.48 -35.12 -6.78
N ILE A 391 -10.33 -34.58 -7.23
CA ILE A 391 -9.04 -34.70 -6.53
C ILE A 391 -9.06 -33.80 -5.28
N GLN A 392 -9.09 -34.45 -4.13
CA GLN A 392 -9.16 -33.76 -2.84
C GLN A 392 -8.08 -34.25 -1.88
N ARG A 393 -7.56 -33.36 -1.06
CA ARG A 393 -6.67 -33.67 0.06
C ARG A 393 -7.33 -33.27 1.38
N GLY A 394 -7.31 -34.20 2.33
CA GLY A 394 -7.72 -33.91 3.72
C GLY A 394 -6.64 -33.07 4.41
N MET A 395 -7.03 -31.99 5.04
CA MET A 395 -6.14 -31.06 5.77
C MET A 395 -6.84 -30.55 7.04
N THR A 396 -6.05 -30.22 8.06
CA THR A 396 -6.55 -29.57 9.27
C THR A 396 -6.72 -28.06 9.04
N THR A 397 -7.32 -27.35 9.99
CA THR A 397 -7.43 -25.88 9.96
C THR A 397 -6.06 -25.24 9.79
N SER A 398 -5.11 -25.56 10.66
CA SER A 398 -3.75 -24.99 10.63
C SER A 398 -3.05 -25.27 9.31
N SER A 399 -3.16 -26.50 8.79
CA SER A 399 -2.56 -26.85 7.49
C SER A 399 -3.23 -26.14 6.32
N THR A 400 -4.55 -25.91 6.39
CA THR A 400 -5.29 -25.17 5.34
C THR A 400 -5.00 -23.68 5.41
N ALA A 401 -4.84 -23.13 6.61
CA ALA A 401 -4.54 -21.71 6.84
C ALA A 401 -3.17 -21.29 6.32
N ILE A 402 -2.25 -22.23 6.09
CA ILE A 402 -0.95 -21.97 5.46
C ILE A 402 -1.10 -21.36 4.05
N PHE A 403 -2.17 -21.66 3.33
CA PHE A 403 -2.51 -20.96 2.11
C PHE A 403 -3.08 -19.56 2.41
N ILE A 404 -2.33 -18.80 3.22
CA ILE A 404 -2.72 -17.45 3.61
C ILE A 404 -2.76 -16.55 2.38
N PRO A 405 -3.89 -15.83 2.16
CA PRO A 405 -4.08 -15.09 0.92
C PRO A 405 -3.44 -13.70 0.93
N PHE A 406 -2.75 -13.32 2.01
CA PHE A 406 -2.26 -11.97 2.22
C PHE A 406 -0.76 -11.88 1.94
N MET A 407 -0.34 -10.83 1.23
CA MET A 407 1.05 -10.61 0.85
C MET A 407 1.52 -9.21 1.25
N THR A 408 1.21 -8.22 0.42
CA THR A 408 1.55 -6.82 0.63
C THR A 408 0.46 -5.93 0.10
N ARG A 409 0.15 -4.89 0.83
CA ARG A 409 -0.86 -3.92 0.41
C ARG A 409 -0.36 -3.09 -0.76
N GLU A 410 -1.22 -2.88 -1.72
CA GLU A 410 -0.96 -2.05 -2.89
C GLU A 410 -1.49 -0.64 -2.65
N LEU A 411 -0.69 0.35 -3.03
CA LEU A 411 -1.10 1.75 -2.95
C LEU A 411 -1.22 2.31 -4.36
N ARG A 412 -2.42 2.20 -4.91
CA ARG A 412 -2.75 2.63 -6.27
C ARG A 412 -4.03 3.45 -6.27
N MET A 413 -3.89 4.75 -6.08
CA MET A 413 -5.03 5.64 -6.03
C MET A 413 -5.34 6.21 -7.41
N ALA A 414 -6.64 6.27 -7.74
CA ALA A 414 -7.13 6.99 -8.91
C ALA A 414 -7.24 8.49 -8.61
N GLY A 415 -7.11 9.34 -9.64
CA GLY A 415 -7.22 10.79 -9.53
C GLY A 415 -5.87 11.49 -9.50
N PRO A 416 -5.73 12.65 -8.84
CA PRO A 416 -4.50 13.43 -8.78
C PRO A 416 -3.49 12.82 -7.80
N SER A 417 -3.12 11.55 -8.04
CA SER A 417 -2.14 10.85 -7.22
C SER A 417 -0.72 11.09 -7.71
N LEU A 418 0.21 11.15 -6.76
CA LEU A 418 1.63 11.36 -6.99
C LEU A 418 2.39 10.03 -7.01
N TYR A 419 3.45 9.96 -7.81
CA TYR A 419 4.33 8.80 -7.89
C TYR A 419 5.36 8.82 -6.75
N TYR A 420 5.48 7.69 -6.03
CA TYR A 420 6.40 7.54 -4.90
C TYR A 420 7.44 6.42 -5.06
N GLY A 421 7.49 5.79 -6.22
CA GLY A 421 8.40 4.67 -6.50
C GLY A 421 7.65 3.40 -6.86
N MET A 422 8.35 2.28 -6.72
CA MET A 422 7.79 0.94 -6.96
C MET A 422 7.80 0.15 -5.66
N ASN A 423 6.75 -0.60 -5.40
CA ASN A 423 6.71 -1.54 -4.29
C ASN A 423 7.83 -2.59 -4.48
N ALA A 424 8.70 -2.75 -3.48
CA ALA A 424 9.84 -3.66 -3.57
C ALA A 424 9.43 -5.14 -3.63
N LEU A 425 8.23 -5.50 -3.16
CA LEU A 425 7.69 -6.85 -3.16
C LEU A 425 6.91 -7.16 -4.43
N SER A 426 5.89 -6.38 -4.71
CA SER A 426 5.01 -6.63 -5.86
C SER A 426 5.51 -6.05 -7.17
N HIS A 427 6.56 -5.23 -7.14
CA HIS A 427 7.11 -4.48 -8.29
C HIS A 427 6.08 -3.60 -9.00
N ASN A 428 5.01 -3.23 -8.33
CA ASN A 428 3.99 -2.32 -8.83
C ASN A 428 4.31 -0.86 -8.50
N VAL A 429 3.83 0.07 -9.34
CA VAL A 429 3.98 1.50 -9.05
C VAL A 429 3.18 1.89 -7.82
N ILE A 430 3.77 2.73 -6.98
CA ILE A 430 3.12 3.34 -5.82
C ILE A 430 2.61 4.71 -6.26
N MET A 431 1.28 4.88 -6.22
CA MET A 431 0.59 6.11 -6.55
C MET A 431 -0.34 6.49 -5.40
N ALA A 432 -0.10 7.63 -4.78
CA ALA A 432 -0.85 8.07 -3.61
C ALA A 432 -1.20 9.56 -3.66
N ASP A 433 -2.30 9.91 -3.03
CA ASP A 433 -2.76 11.27 -2.83
C ASP A 433 -2.72 11.61 -1.34
N ARG A 434 -1.70 12.38 -0.92
CA ARG A 434 -1.53 12.75 0.49
C ARG A 434 -2.69 13.54 1.06
N LYS A 435 -3.43 14.29 0.23
CA LYS A 435 -4.61 15.04 0.68
C LYS A 435 -5.77 14.16 1.14
N LYS A 436 -5.73 12.85 0.83
CA LYS A 436 -6.73 11.87 1.30
C LYS A 436 -6.43 11.29 2.68
N LEU A 437 -5.25 11.54 3.22
CA LEU A 437 -4.89 11.12 4.57
C LEU A 437 -5.66 11.95 5.62
N LYS A 438 -5.86 11.38 6.80
CA LYS A 438 -6.42 12.12 7.95
C LYS A 438 -5.51 13.28 8.32
N SER A 439 -4.21 13.06 8.23
CA SER A 439 -3.19 14.10 8.33
C SER A 439 -2.29 14.06 7.11
N ALA A 440 -2.30 15.12 6.30
CA ALA A 440 -1.43 15.23 5.14
C ALA A 440 0.04 15.54 5.52
N ASN A 441 0.33 15.74 6.81
CA ASN A 441 1.67 16.01 7.30
C ASN A 441 2.63 14.88 6.95
N GLY A 442 3.86 15.20 6.54
CA GLY A 442 4.84 14.23 6.07
C GLY A 442 6.22 14.40 6.69
N LEU A 443 6.91 13.28 6.86
CA LEU A 443 8.30 13.22 7.31
C LEU A 443 9.15 12.48 6.28
N TYR A 444 10.33 13.02 5.98
CA TYR A 444 11.36 12.39 5.18
C TYR A 444 12.60 12.18 6.06
N LEU A 445 12.85 10.95 6.44
CA LEU A 445 13.91 10.56 7.34
C LEU A 445 14.96 9.73 6.59
N GLY A 446 16.23 10.10 6.71
CA GLY A 446 17.29 9.35 6.04
C GLY A 446 18.67 9.93 6.30
N SER A 447 19.66 9.07 6.42
CA SER A 447 21.06 9.47 6.54
C SER A 447 21.55 10.24 5.31
N THR A 448 22.69 10.91 5.44
CA THR A 448 23.33 11.63 4.33
C THR A 448 23.58 10.68 3.14
N GLY A 449 23.20 11.09 1.94
CA GLY A 449 23.34 10.29 0.72
C GLY A 449 22.29 9.19 0.52
N SER A 450 21.31 9.03 1.41
CA SER A 450 20.22 8.07 1.27
C SER A 450 19.20 8.40 0.15
N GLY A 451 19.20 9.64 -0.34
CA GLY A 451 18.27 10.12 -1.37
C GLY A 451 17.10 10.95 -0.83
N LYS A 452 17.17 11.45 0.41
CA LYS A 452 16.13 12.28 1.05
C LYS A 452 15.72 13.48 0.20
N SER A 453 16.69 14.36 -0.13
CA SER A 453 16.43 15.57 -0.95
C SER A 453 15.95 15.21 -2.36
N PHE A 454 16.42 14.08 -2.92
CA PHE A 454 15.96 13.58 -4.21
C PHE A 454 14.47 13.20 -4.16
N ALA A 455 14.04 12.44 -3.12
CA ALA A 455 12.65 12.03 -2.95
C ALA A 455 11.72 13.24 -2.77
N ALA A 456 12.14 14.24 -1.99
CA ALA A 456 11.38 15.48 -1.82
C ALA A 456 11.28 16.30 -3.11
N LYS A 457 12.40 16.51 -3.83
CA LYS A 457 12.42 17.21 -5.11
C LYS A 457 11.54 16.52 -6.15
N ARG A 458 11.52 15.16 -6.17
CA ARG A 458 10.62 14.39 -7.03
C ARG A 458 9.15 14.67 -6.71
N GLU A 459 8.77 14.71 -5.43
CA GLU A 459 7.40 15.08 -5.03
C GLU A 459 7.09 16.52 -5.45
N ILE A 460 8.00 17.46 -5.23
CA ILE A 460 7.88 18.87 -5.62
C ILE A 460 7.60 19.01 -7.12
N ILE A 461 8.40 18.38 -7.98
CA ILE A 461 8.16 18.39 -9.43
C ILE A 461 6.80 17.79 -9.76
N ASN A 462 6.46 16.65 -9.14
CA ASN A 462 5.20 15.97 -9.41
C ASN A 462 3.99 16.85 -9.02
N VAL A 463 4.05 17.52 -7.86
CA VAL A 463 3.04 18.49 -7.42
C VAL A 463 2.94 19.65 -8.40
N PHE A 464 4.08 20.24 -8.75
CA PHE A 464 4.15 21.37 -9.69
C PHE A 464 3.49 21.07 -11.05
N LEU A 465 3.77 19.86 -11.58
CA LEU A 465 3.27 19.47 -12.90
C LEU A 465 1.82 18.98 -12.87
N ALA A 466 1.42 18.21 -11.81
CA ALA A 466 0.13 17.53 -11.75
C ALA A 466 -0.97 18.34 -11.05
N ILE A 467 -0.61 19.28 -10.16
CA ILE A 467 -1.54 20.04 -9.33
C ILE A 467 -1.27 21.56 -9.45
N PRO A 468 -1.45 22.17 -10.63
CA PRO A 468 -1.02 23.55 -10.91
C PRO A 468 -1.77 24.62 -10.10
N LYS A 469 -2.86 24.28 -9.41
CA LYS A 469 -3.62 25.21 -8.56
C LYS A 469 -3.01 25.38 -7.17
N ASP A 470 -2.21 24.43 -6.71
CA ASP A 470 -1.60 24.47 -5.40
C ASP A 470 -0.32 25.33 -5.41
N ARG A 471 0.04 25.91 -4.29
CA ARG A 471 1.30 26.64 -4.09
C ARG A 471 2.35 25.74 -3.46
N ILE A 472 3.62 26.01 -3.75
CA ILE A 472 4.75 25.26 -3.18
C ILE A 472 5.71 26.24 -2.54
N ILE A 473 6.03 26.03 -1.25
CA ILE A 473 6.99 26.84 -0.50
C ILE A 473 8.05 25.91 0.09
N ILE A 474 9.31 26.24 -0.11
CA ILE A 474 10.46 25.44 0.32
C ILE A 474 11.33 26.32 1.22
N VAL A 475 11.61 25.86 2.43
CA VAL A 475 12.61 26.43 3.34
C VAL A 475 13.89 25.61 3.20
N ASP A 476 14.92 26.24 2.64
CA ASP A 476 16.15 25.60 2.17
C ASP A 476 17.40 26.20 2.86
N PRO A 477 17.80 25.70 4.02
CA PRO A 477 18.96 26.22 4.73
C PRO A 477 20.29 26.05 4.00
N MET A 478 20.37 25.06 3.10
CA MET A 478 21.61 24.69 2.41
C MET A 478 21.69 25.17 0.95
N GLY A 479 20.59 25.61 0.36
CA GLY A 479 20.51 26.07 -1.03
C GLY A 479 20.45 24.94 -2.07
N GLU A 480 19.98 23.75 -1.67
CA GLU A 480 19.92 22.58 -2.54
C GLU A 480 18.75 22.61 -3.54
N TYR A 481 17.67 23.32 -3.22
CA TYR A 481 16.43 23.35 -4.03
C TYR A 481 16.39 24.55 -4.99
N ALA A 482 17.22 25.58 -4.78
CA ALA A 482 17.21 26.78 -5.58
C ALA A 482 17.40 26.54 -7.11
N PRO A 483 18.29 25.64 -7.57
CA PRO A 483 18.44 25.34 -9.00
C PRO A 483 17.16 24.77 -9.61
N LEU A 484 16.50 23.85 -8.92
CA LEU A 484 15.22 23.29 -9.35
C LEU A 484 14.14 24.37 -9.48
N VAL A 485 14.02 25.24 -8.46
CA VAL A 485 13.01 26.30 -8.45
C VAL A 485 13.22 27.30 -9.56
N ARG A 486 14.48 27.71 -9.84
CA ARG A 486 14.81 28.57 -10.98
C ARG A 486 14.44 27.93 -12.31
N ARG A 487 14.72 26.62 -12.50
CA ARG A 487 14.37 25.91 -13.75
C ARG A 487 12.86 25.81 -13.96
N LEU A 488 12.08 25.78 -12.87
CA LEU A 488 10.61 25.80 -12.89
C LEU A 488 10.04 27.22 -12.92
N GLY A 489 10.86 28.26 -13.20
CA GLY A 489 10.42 29.67 -13.25
C GLY A 489 9.89 30.20 -11.93
N GLY A 490 10.26 29.56 -10.82
CA GLY A 490 9.85 29.95 -9.48
C GLY A 490 10.69 31.09 -8.91
N GLN A 491 10.27 31.58 -7.77
CA GLN A 491 10.93 32.64 -7.01
C GLN A 491 11.95 32.04 -6.03
N VAL A 492 13.18 32.55 -6.06
CA VAL A 492 14.22 32.24 -5.06
C VAL A 492 14.46 33.47 -4.23
N VAL A 493 14.23 33.40 -2.93
CA VAL A 493 14.44 34.46 -1.94
C VAL A 493 15.64 34.09 -1.09
N GLU A 494 16.68 34.88 -1.15
CA GLU A 494 17.90 34.67 -0.36
C GLU A 494 17.89 35.59 0.87
N ILE A 495 17.91 34.98 2.08
CA ILE A 495 18.02 35.67 3.36
C ILE A 495 19.46 35.46 3.86
N ALA A 496 20.29 36.44 3.67
CA ALA A 496 21.71 36.41 4.02
C ALA A 496 22.22 37.82 4.37
N PRO A 497 23.33 37.97 5.09
CA PRO A 497 23.96 39.26 5.32
C PRO A 497 24.28 39.93 3.98
N GLY A 498 23.76 41.14 3.80
CA GLY A 498 23.94 41.93 2.55
C GLY A 498 22.97 41.54 1.42
N SER A 499 22.04 40.63 1.62
CA SER A 499 20.95 40.42 0.68
C SER A 499 19.97 41.59 0.66
N PRO A 500 19.38 41.92 -0.51
CA PRO A 500 18.35 42.96 -0.61
C PRO A 500 16.97 42.47 -0.04
N SER A 501 16.84 41.19 0.28
CA SER A 501 15.59 40.58 0.75
C SER A 501 15.53 40.59 2.28
N HIS A 502 14.46 41.15 2.79
CA HIS A 502 14.22 41.29 4.24
C HIS A 502 12.87 40.69 4.64
N ILE A 503 12.85 40.04 5.79
CA ILE A 503 11.64 39.53 6.46
C ILE A 503 11.60 40.13 7.87
N ASN A 504 10.51 40.79 8.21
CA ASN A 504 10.28 41.36 9.52
C ASN A 504 9.63 40.30 10.44
N PRO A 505 10.24 39.88 11.51
CA PRO A 505 9.63 38.95 12.47
C PRO A 505 8.42 39.54 13.19
N MET A 506 8.26 40.86 13.13
CA MET A 506 7.14 41.57 13.74
C MET A 506 5.92 41.72 12.80
N ASP A 507 5.96 41.16 11.58
CA ASP A 507 4.81 41.20 10.68
C ASP A 507 3.63 40.44 11.26
N ILE A 508 2.44 41.04 11.18
CA ILE A 508 1.18 40.48 11.66
C ILE A 508 0.06 40.75 10.64
N GLN A 509 -0.86 39.82 10.50
CA GLN A 509 -2.05 39.97 9.68
C GLN A 509 -3.27 40.02 10.59
N LEU A 510 -3.81 41.23 10.80
CA LEU A 510 -4.96 41.48 11.70
C LEU A 510 -6.30 41.26 11.01
N ASP A 511 -6.33 41.24 9.67
CA ASP A 511 -7.56 41.23 8.86
C ASP A 511 -8.12 39.84 8.59
N LEU A 512 -7.46 38.77 9.07
CA LEU A 512 -7.91 37.41 8.88
C LEU A 512 -8.79 36.98 10.07
N ASP A 513 -10.01 36.54 9.74
CA ASP A 513 -10.99 36.00 10.72
C ASP A 513 -10.55 34.56 11.08
N ASP A 514 -9.75 34.42 12.12
CA ASP A 514 -9.28 33.14 12.65
C ASP A 514 -9.85 32.89 14.04
N ASP A 515 -9.99 31.62 14.44
CA ASP A 515 -10.47 31.18 15.77
C ASP A 515 -9.54 31.64 16.92
N GLU A 516 -8.27 31.94 16.63
CA GLU A 516 -7.26 32.37 17.58
C GLU A 516 -6.86 33.83 17.31
N SER A 517 -6.63 34.59 18.35
CA SER A 517 -6.20 35.98 18.25
C SER A 517 -4.83 36.07 17.55
N PRO A 518 -4.71 36.75 16.42
CA PRO A 518 -3.41 36.92 15.70
C PRO A 518 -2.32 37.50 16.60
N LEU A 519 -2.69 38.38 17.53
CA LEU A 519 -1.75 39.00 18.46
C LEU A 519 -1.22 37.99 19.50
N SER A 520 -2.06 37.03 19.96
CA SER A 520 -1.60 35.98 20.88
C SER A 520 -0.61 35.05 20.20
N MET A 521 -0.90 34.62 18.97
CA MET A 521 0.02 33.79 18.19
C MET A 521 1.35 34.52 17.93
N LYS A 522 1.30 35.82 17.62
CA LYS A 522 2.51 36.62 17.42
C LYS A 522 3.29 36.80 18.73
N ALA A 523 2.61 36.96 19.87
CA ALA A 523 3.28 37.02 21.17
C ALA A 523 4.00 35.69 21.51
N ASP A 524 3.39 34.56 21.26
CA ASP A 524 4.01 33.23 21.45
C ASP A 524 5.22 33.03 20.51
N PHE A 525 5.10 33.47 19.25
CA PHE A 525 6.23 33.47 18.33
C PHE A 525 7.39 34.35 18.84
N LEU A 526 7.11 35.58 19.28
CA LEU A 526 8.13 36.49 19.78
C LEU A 526 8.75 36.04 21.09
N LEU A 527 7.99 35.39 21.98
CA LEU A 527 8.53 34.71 23.17
C LEU A 527 9.57 33.65 22.77
N SER A 528 9.24 32.79 21.81
CA SER A 528 10.15 31.75 21.32
C SER A 528 11.36 32.36 20.59
N LEU A 529 11.20 33.43 19.84
CA LEU A 529 12.30 34.18 19.23
C LEU A 529 13.24 34.78 20.28
N CYS A 530 12.68 35.44 21.30
CA CYS A 530 13.47 35.97 22.42
C CYS A 530 14.24 34.87 23.17
N GLU A 531 13.65 33.67 23.34
CA GLU A 531 14.37 32.55 23.93
C GLU A 531 15.60 32.15 23.12
N LEU A 532 15.47 32.09 21.79
CA LEU A 532 16.62 31.79 20.91
C LEU A 532 17.72 32.88 21.00
N VAL A 533 17.33 34.13 21.21
CA VAL A 533 18.25 35.29 21.29
C VAL A 533 18.93 35.38 22.66
N VAL A 534 18.15 35.28 23.75
CA VAL A 534 18.68 35.36 25.11
C VAL A 534 19.57 34.16 25.44
N GLY A 535 19.22 32.97 24.94
CA GLY A 535 19.97 31.74 25.11
C GLY A 535 20.02 31.23 26.54
N GLY A 536 20.84 30.17 26.73
CA GLY A 536 21.07 29.58 28.02
C GLY A 536 20.37 28.23 28.22
N LYS A 537 20.83 27.43 29.22
CA LYS A 537 20.28 26.10 29.49
C LYS A 537 18.86 26.11 30.06
N ASP A 538 18.51 27.22 30.74
CA ASP A 538 17.25 27.34 31.48
C ASP A 538 16.16 28.12 30.72
N GLY A 539 16.45 28.58 29.49
CA GLY A 539 15.54 29.37 28.67
C GLY A 539 15.16 30.71 29.29
N LEU A 540 14.00 31.25 28.87
CA LEU A 540 13.45 32.49 29.45
C LEU A 540 12.82 32.25 30.84
N GLN A 541 13.16 33.10 31.78
CA GLN A 541 12.55 33.07 33.14
C GLN A 541 11.09 33.58 33.10
N PRO A 542 10.22 33.17 34.03
CA PRO A 542 8.82 33.60 34.07
C PRO A 542 8.61 35.12 34.06
N ILE A 543 9.49 35.88 34.72
CA ILE A 543 9.42 37.35 34.71
C ILE A 543 9.75 37.88 33.32
N GLU A 544 10.78 37.35 32.64
CA GLU A 544 11.16 37.73 31.28
C GLU A 544 10.01 37.51 30.30
N LYS A 545 9.31 36.35 30.40
CA LYS A 545 8.15 36.04 29.56
C LYS A 545 7.03 37.05 29.77
N THR A 546 6.74 37.41 31.01
CA THR A 546 5.69 38.37 31.34
C THR A 546 6.02 39.78 30.81
N VAL A 547 7.29 40.19 30.91
CA VAL A 547 7.73 41.50 30.44
C VAL A 547 7.72 41.55 28.90
N ILE A 548 8.16 40.50 28.22
CA ILE A 548 8.11 40.43 26.77
C ILE A 548 6.68 40.50 26.26
N ASP A 549 5.74 39.69 26.82
CA ASP A 549 4.33 39.73 26.45
C ASP A 549 3.70 41.11 26.67
N ARG A 550 4.02 41.77 27.77
CA ARG A 550 3.58 43.12 28.03
C ARG A 550 4.08 44.10 26.96
N CYS A 551 5.35 44.07 26.64
CA CYS A 551 5.94 44.95 25.61
C CYS A 551 5.34 44.69 24.22
N VAL A 552 5.15 43.41 23.86
CA VAL A 552 4.49 43.06 22.59
C VAL A 552 3.09 43.68 22.51
N ARG A 553 2.29 43.55 23.54
CA ARG A 553 0.94 44.15 23.55
C ARG A 553 0.98 45.69 23.46
N LEU A 554 1.98 46.34 24.05
CA LEU A 554 2.12 47.78 24.01
C LEU A 554 2.50 48.27 22.61
N ILE A 555 3.45 47.63 21.93
CA ILE A 555 3.91 48.08 20.62
C ILE A 555 2.88 47.82 19.50
N TYR A 556 2.02 46.79 19.64
CA TYR A 556 0.94 46.55 18.68
C TYR A 556 -0.35 47.28 18.97
N ARG A 557 -0.47 47.97 20.13
CA ARG A 557 -1.72 48.61 20.58
C ARG A 557 -2.28 49.58 19.54
N ASP A 558 -1.44 50.44 19.02
CA ASP A 558 -1.88 51.48 18.09
C ASP A 558 -2.27 50.91 16.74
N MET A 559 -1.53 49.89 16.27
CA MET A 559 -1.87 49.14 15.05
C MET A 559 -3.20 48.38 15.22
N ALA A 560 -3.45 47.74 16.37
CA ALA A 560 -4.69 47.02 16.65
C ALA A 560 -5.91 47.98 16.74
N LEU A 561 -5.68 49.25 17.09
CA LEU A 561 -6.71 50.29 17.13
C LEU A 561 -6.87 51.01 15.78
N GLY A 562 -6.11 50.63 14.75
CA GLY A 562 -6.11 51.28 13.43
C GLY A 562 -5.51 52.69 13.48
N ILE A 563 -4.65 52.96 14.46
CA ILE A 563 -3.99 54.27 14.64
C ILE A 563 -2.59 54.20 14.01
N GLY A 564 -2.21 55.19 13.17
CA GLY A 564 -0.88 55.26 12.55
C GLY A 564 -0.88 54.95 11.08
N ASP A 565 0.32 54.67 10.52
CA ASP A 565 0.53 54.44 9.10
C ASP A 565 0.30 52.97 8.68
N GLY A 566 -0.15 52.11 9.64
CA GLY A 566 -0.45 50.70 9.40
C GLY A 566 0.78 49.80 9.17
N LYS A 567 2.00 50.32 9.34
CA LYS A 567 3.19 49.50 9.22
C LYS A 567 3.45 48.69 10.47
N PRO A 568 3.81 47.41 10.32
CA PRO A 568 4.23 46.60 11.44
C PRO A 568 5.46 47.19 12.15
N PRO A 569 5.52 47.05 13.51
CA PRO A 569 6.70 47.46 14.26
C PRO A 569 7.96 46.64 13.79
N LEU A 570 9.13 47.13 14.19
CA LEU A 570 10.40 46.46 13.97
C LEU A 570 10.90 45.80 15.29
N LEU A 571 11.90 44.94 15.21
CA LEU A 571 12.60 44.45 16.42
C LEU A 571 13.15 45.57 17.29
N GLN A 572 13.57 46.69 16.64
CA GLN A 572 14.00 47.92 17.29
C GLN A 572 12.94 48.48 18.22
N ASP A 573 11.67 48.45 17.85
CA ASP A 573 10.57 48.97 18.68
C ASP A 573 10.38 48.10 19.95
N LEU A 574 10.55 46.77 19.81
CA LEU A 574 10.53 45.85 20.95
C LEU A 574 11.72 46.11 21.87
N TYR A 575 12.91 46.29 21.31
CA TYR A 575 14.10 46.60 22.07
C TYR A 575 13.96 47.89 22.85
N GLU A 576 13.44 48.97 22.26
CA GLU A 576 13.24 50.26 22.88
C GLU A 576 12.16 50.20 23.96
N GLU A 577 11.09 49.43 23.74
CA GLU A 577 10.03 49.28 24.74
C GLU A 577 10.51 48.47 25.95
N LEU A 578 11.35 47.43 25.73
CA LEU A 578 11.98 46.70 26.84
C LEU A 578 12.90 47.57 27.70
N LEU A 579 13.62 48.49 27.11
CA LEU A 579 14.48 49.45 27.86
C LEU A 579 13.70 50.43 28.72
N LYS A 580 12.41 50.68 28.47
CA LYS A 580 11.51 51.54 29.27
C LYS A 580 10.97 50.81 30.49
N GLN A 581 11.09 49.49 30.55
CA GLN A 581 10.54 48.72 31.68
C GLN A 581 11.43 48.81 32.90
N PRO A 582 10.85 48.86 34.11
CA PRO A 582 11.64 49.02 35.35
C PRO A 582 12.37 47.73 35.79
N GLU A 583 11.98 46.56 35.30
CA GLU A 583 12.50 45.27 35.72
C GLU A 583 13.92 45.04 35.16
N PRO A 584 14.87 44.55 35.96
CA PRO A 584 16.22 44.27 35.49
C PRO A 584 16.25 43.13 34.44
N GLU A 585 15.28 42.22 34.47
CA GLU A 585 15.08 41.14 33.49
C GLU A 585 14.77 41.70 32.09
N ALA A 586 13.99 42.77 32.00
CA ALA A 586 13.72 43.46 30.74
C ALA A 586 15.00 43.98 30.12
N ARG A 587 15.91 44.56 30.92
CA ARG A 587 17.19 45.06 30.43
C ARG A 587 18.11 43.95 29.97
N ARG A 588 18.07 42.77 30.63
CA ARG A 588 18.81 41.58 30.18
C ARG A 588 18.35 41.14 28.80
N VAL A 589 17.03 41.04 28.56
CA VAL A 589 16.44 40.68 27.26
C VAL A 589 16.79 41.75 26.20
N ALA A 590 16.66 43.03 26.54
CA ALA A 590 17.01 44.12 25.64
C ALA A 590 18.50 44.06 25.25
N THR A 591 19.42 43.87 26.19
CA THR A 591 20.85 43.72 25.89
C THR A 591 21.15 42.54 24.95
N ALA A 592 20.43 41.44 25.11
CA ALA A 592 20.58 40.31 24.17
C ALA A 592 20.03 40.60 22.77
N LEU A 593 18.93 41.39 22.68
CA LEU A 593 18.36 41.83 21.41
C LEU A 593 19.17 42.88 20.69
N GLU A 594 20.00 43.68 21.40
CA GLU A 594 20.79 44.76 20.84
C GLU A 594 21.64 44.34 19.61
N LEU A 595 22.23 43.11 19.69
CA LEU A 595 23.03 42.55 18.59
C LEU A 595 22.23 42.41 17.28
N TYR A 596 20.91 42.14 17.39
CA TYR A 596 20.01 41.88 16.27
C TYR A 596 19.24 43.15 15.83
N CYS A 597 19.27 44.19 16.62
CA CYS A 597 18.62 45.47 16.33
C CYS A 597 19.62 46.50 15.76
N THR A 598 20.57 46.88 16.59
CA THR A 598 21.59 47.90 16.25
C THR A 598 22.97 47.34 15.97
N GLY A 599 23.20 46.09 16.31
CA GLY A 599 24.47 45.40 16.14
C GLY A 599 24.69 44.80 14.75
N SER A 600 25.72 43.98 14.64
CA SER A 600 26.19 43.40 13.36
C SER A 600 25.26 42.33 12.76
N LEU A 601 24.27 41.84 13.51
CA LEU A 601 23.33 40.79 13.07
C LEU A 601 21.90 41.35 12.84
N ASN A 602 21.78 42.60 12.38
CA ASN A 602 20.50 43.32 12.20
C ASN A 602 19.69 42.89 10.97
N LEU A 603 19.92 41.68 10.46
CA LEU A 603 19.26 41.12 9.26
C LEU A 603 17.74 41.21 9.28
N PHE A 604 17.14 41.05 10.47
CA PHE A 604 15.69 41.00 10.71
C PHE A 604 15.11 42.31 11.27
N ASN A 605 15.91 43.38 11.32
CA ASN A 605 15.44 44.69 11.76
C ASN A 605 15.11 45.62 10.58
N HIS A 606 14.36 45.10 9.61
CA HIS A 606 13.95 45.82 8.40
C HIS A 606 12.50 45.43 8.06
N GLN A 607 11.76 46.37 7.43
CA GLN A 607 10.42 46.03 6.93
C GLN A 607 10.50 44.97 5.85
N THR A 608 9.52 44.06 5.84
CA THR A 608 9.43 43.01 4.84
C THR A 608 9.25 43.58 3.44
N ASN A 609 10.12 43.22 2.54
CA ASN A 609 10.06 43.60 1.14
C ASN A 609 9.86 42.40 0.19
N VAL A 610 9.66 41.22 0.75
CA VAL A 610 9.47 39.97 0.01
C VAL A 610 7.98 39.61 0.00
N LYS A 611 7.47 39.27 -1.20
CA LYS A 611 6.11 38.70 -1.36
C LYS A 611 6.21 37.31 -1.98
N LEU A 612 5.59 36.31 -1.39
CA LEU A 612 5.54 34.93 -1.89
C LEU A 612 4.39 34.77 -2.90
N THR A 613 4.56 35.30 -4.11
CA THR A 613 3.50 35.34 -5.13
C THR A 613 3.63 34.29 -6.22
N ALA A 614 4.81 33.72 -6.42
CA ALA A 614 5.05 32.69 -7.43
C ALA A 614 4.38 31.36 -7.07
N HIS A 615 4.12 30.52 -8.10
CA HIS A 615 3.57 29.18 -7.93
C HIS A 615 4.46 28.29 -7.05
N ILE A 616 5.78 28.41 -7.21
CA ILE A 616 6.81 27.75 -6.40
C ILE A 616 7.81 28.78 -5.89
N VAL A 617 8.10 28.74 -4.60
CA VAL A 617 9.02 29.64 -3.92
C VAL A 617 10.04 28.85 -3.11
N CYS A 618 11.30 29.24 -3.17
CA CYS A 618 12.36 28.70 -2.32
C CYS A 618 12.98 29.84 -1.50
N ILE A 619 12.98 29.69 -0.17
CA ILE A 619 13.63 30.61 0.75
C ILE A 619 14.95 29.99 1.18
N VAL A 620 16.05 30.60 0.74
CA VAL A 620 17.42 30.11 0.96
C VAL A 620 18.05 30.86 2.12
N LEU A 621 18.60 30.11 3.08
CA LEU A 621 19.22 30.64 4.32
C LEU A 621 20.74 30.38 4.34
N LYS A 622 21.37 30.40 3.16
CA LYS A 622 22.80 30.09 3.00
C LYS A 622 23.70 31.23 3.49
N GLY A 623 24.87 30.86 4.03
CA GLY A 623 25.87 31.87 4.46
C GLY A 623 25.65 32.42 5.89
N LEU A 624 24.68 31.87 6.62
CA LEU A 624 24.41 32.26 8.01
C LEU A 624 25.24 31.41 8.98
N GLY A 625 25.83 32.03 9.99
CA GLY A 625 26.42 31.33 11.14
C GLY A 625 25.36 30.50 11.90
N GLU A 626 25.79 29.52 12.68
CA GLU A 626 24.88 28.54 13.30
C GLU A 626 23.76 29.20 14.13
N ASN A 627 24.09 30.22 14.96
CA ASN A 627 23.12 30.91 15.80
C ASN A 627 22.11 31.72 14.97
N LEU A 628 22.60 32.47 13.97
CA LEU A 628 21.73 33.27 13.11
C LEU A 628 20.86 32.39 12.20
N ARG A 629 21.34 31.20 11.82
CA ARG A 629 20.56 30.23 11.04
C ARG A 629 19.35 29.72 11.82
N LYS A 630 19.46 29.44 13.11
CA LYS A 630 18.31 29.04 13.95
C LYS A 630 17.24 30.12 13.96
N ILE A 631 17.65 31.37 14.20
CA ILE A 631 16.75 32.53 14.21
C ILE A 631 16.11 32.71 12.83
N ALA A 632 16.91 32.63 11.78
CA ALA A 632 16.44 32.76 10.39
C ALA A 632 15.41 31.69 10.04
N MET A 633 15.64 30.42 10.43
CA MET A 633 14.66 29.34 10.22
C MET A 633 13.37 29.63 10.97
N HIS A 634 13.47 30.08 12.23
CA HIS A 634 12.28 30.37 13.04
C HIS A 634 11.45 31.52 12.44
N VAL A 635 12.10 32.63 12.07
CA VAL A 635 11.44 33.79 11.42
C VAL A 635 10.86 33.39 10.06
N THR A 636 11.59 32.62 9.27
CA THR A 636 11.10 32.14 7.96
C THR A 636 9.86 31.24 8.11
N ASN A 637 9.82 30.37 9.14
CA ASN A 637 8.66 29.51 9.38
C ASN A 637 7.41 30.30 9.78
N ASP A 638 7.54 31.35 10.58
CA ASP A 638 6.43 32.25 10.88
C ASP A 638 5.93 32.97 9.62
N PHE A 639 6.85 33.46 8.79
CA PHE A 639 6.54 34.08 7.51
C PHE A 639 5.83 33.11 6.54
N VAL A 640 6.29 31.87 6.44
CA VAL A 640 5.64 30.81 5.63
C VAL A 640 4.26 30.48 6.19
N THR A 641 4.12 30.41 7.50
CA THR A 641 2.82 30.17 8.15
C THR A 641 1.80 31.26 7.82
N SER A 642 2.24 32.51 7.84
CA SER A 642 1.41 33.66 7.43
C SER A 642 1.00 33.56 5.95
N ALA A 643 1.92 33.18 5.06
CA ALA A 643 1.62 32.95 3.64
C ALA A 643 0.63 31.78 3.41
N VAL A 644 0.74 30.70 4.18
CA VAL A 644 -0.23 29.59 4.16
C VAL A 644 -1.62 30.05 4.55
N ASN A 645 -1.74 30.87 5.57
CA ASN A 645 -3.01 31.44 5.99
C ASN A 645 -3.67 32.27 4.87
N VAL A 646 -2.90 33.15 4.22
CA VAL A 646 -3.39 33.93 3.07
C VAL A 646 -3.87 33.01 1.93
N ASN A 647 -3.08 31.99 1.58
CA ASN A 647 -3.44 31.04 0.53
C ASN A 647 -4.73 30.28 0.88
N PHE A 648 -4.88 29.86 2.14
CA PHE A 648 -6.07 29.15 2.63
C PHE A 648 -7.34 30.00 2.48
N HIS A 649 -7.30 31.27 2.89
CA HIS A 649 -8.42 32.21 2.71
C HIS A 649 -8.76 32.47 1.24
N ASN A 650 -7.77 32.33 0.35
CA ASN A 650 -7.97 32.37 -1.11
C ASN A 650 -8.41 31.03 -1.71
N GLY A 651 -8.68 30.02 -0.91
CA GLY A 651 -9.08 28.67 -1.38
C GLY A 651 -7.97 27.88 -2.06
N VAL A 652 -6.70 28.19 -1.78
CA VAL A 652 -5.51 27.58 -2.39
C VAL A 652 -4.80 26.72 -1.35
N SER A 653 -4.58 25.44 -1.66
CA SER A 653 -3.73 24.55 -0.84
C SER A 653 -2.25 24.88 -1.03
N THR A 654 -1.46 24.70 0.02
CA THR A 654 -0.03 24.98 0.01
C THR A 654 0.78 23.75 0.41
N TRP A 655 1.77 23.37 -0.39
CA TRP A 655 2.77 22.35 -0.06
C TRP A 655 4.00 23.03 0.52
N CYS A 656 4.34 22.70 1.77
CA CYS A 656 5.47 23.30 2.46
C CYS A 656 6.55 22.25 2.72
N TYR A 657 7.80 22.55 2.35
CA TYR A 657 8.93 21.66 2.61
C TYR A 657 9.93 22.37 3.52
N PHE A 658 10.23 21.79 4.66
CA PHE A 658 11.16 22.32 5.67
C PHE A 658 12.37 21.38 5.74
N ASP A 659 13.47 21.79 5.10
CA ASP A 659 14.70 20.99 5.17
C ASP A 659 15.49 21.30 6.46
N GLU A 660 16.30 20.35 6.92
CA GLU A 660 17.03 20.37 8.18
C GLU A 660 16.16 20.72 9.41
N PHE A 661 14.96 20.17 9.40
CA PHE A 661 13.90 20.41 10.38
C PHE A 661 14.30 20.23 11.85
N HIS A 662 15.23 19.29 12.13
CA HIS A 662 15.72 19.02 13.47
C HIS A 662 16.32 20.25 14.18
N ILE A 663 16.76 21.26 13.42
CA ILE A 663 17.33 22.50 13.98
C ILE A 663 16.27 23.24 14.84
N LEU A 664 14.99 23.16 14.45
CA LEU A 664 13.87 23.81 15.13
C LEU A 664 13.43 23.10 16.41
N LEU A 665 13.82 21.85 16.61
CA LEU A 665 13.40 21.03 17.74
C LEU A 665 14.43 20.97 18.88
N ARG A 666 15.56 21.66 18.74
CA ARG A 666 16.63 21.65 19.75
C ARG A 666 16.29 22.47 20.98
N ASP A 667 15.54 23.54 20.84
CA ASP A 667 15.18 24.46 21.90
C ASP A 667 13.69 24.27 22.27
N ALA A 668 13.37 24.16 23.56
CA ALA A 668 12.05 23.69 24.05
C ALA A 668 10.87 24.58 23.63
N LEU A 669 10.98 25.91 23.73
CA LEU A 669 9.90 26.81 23.30
C LEU A 669 9.72 26.81 21.80
N THR A 670 10.80 26.79 21.04
CA THR A 670 10.76 26.71 19.59
C THR A 670 10.12 25.41 19.14
N ALA A 671 10.45 24.27 19.78
CA ALA A 671 9.85 22.99 19.51
C ALA A 671 8.35 22.99 19.81
N SER A 672 7.95 23.51 20.97
CA SER A 672 6.53 23.63 21.36
C SER A 672 5.74 24.54 20.42
N TYR A 673 6.30 25.68 20.04
CA TYR A 673 5.70 26.57 19.03
C TYR A 673 5.51 25.82 17.71
N PHE A 674 6.54 25.12 17.25
CA PHE A 674 6.48 24.42 15.97
C PHE A 674 5.46 23.27 15.96
N VAL A 675 5.31 22.55 17.07
CA VAL A 675 4.25 21.52 17.22
C VAL A 675 2.85 22.14 17.09
N ALA A 676 2.63 23.32 17.67
CA ALA A 676 1.38 24.04 17.51
C ALA A 676 1.14 24.45 16.05
N VAL A 677 2.15 25.02 15.40
CA VAL A 677 2.13 25.34 13.95
C VAL A 677 1.88 24.10 13.10
N TRP A 678 2.55 22.97 13.37
CA TRP A 678 2.37 21.72 12.65
C TRP A 678 0.94 21.20 12.68
N LYS A 679 0.28 21.31 13.83
CA LYS A 679 -1.13 20.96 13.99
C LYS A 679 -2.05 21.94 13.27
N MET A 680 -1.73 23.22 13.32
CA MET A 680 -2.51 24.29 12.69
C MET A 680 -2.42 24.21 11.14
N LEU A 681 -1.24 24.02 10.58
CA LEU A 681 -1.03 23.93 9.13
C LEU A 681 -1.94 22.91 8.47
N ARG A 682 -2.18 21.75 9.12
CA ARG A 682 -3.13 20.75 8.68
C ARG A 682 -4.55 21.33 8.49
N LYS A 683 -5.04 22.14 9.45
CA LYS A 683 -6.38 22.74 9.41
C LYS A 683 -6.51 23.79 8.30
N LYS A 684 -5.40 24.39 7.89
CA LYS A 684 -5.33 25.45 6.87
C LYS A 684 -5.03 24.91 5.45
N GLY A 685 -5.38 23.63 5.17
CA GLY A 685 -5.19 23.05 3.84
C GLY A 685 -3.74 22.95 3.39
N CYS A 686 -2.79 23.02 4.31
CA CYS A 686 -1.38 22.83 4.03
C CYS A 686 -1.01 21.34 4.03
N VAL A 687 -0.06 20.98 3.18
CA VAL A 687 0.60 19.67 3.12
C VAL A 687 2.07 19.87 3.52
N PRO A 688 2.37 19.97 4.82
CA PRO A 688 3.74 20.20 5.27
C PRO A 688 4.56 18.92 5.18
N SER A 689 5.84 19.06 4.88
CA SER A 689 6.84 18.00 4.84
C SER A 689 8.10 18.47 5.56
N ALA A 690 8.47 17.76 6.61
CA ALA A 690 9.70 17.98 7.33
C ALA A 690 10.77 16.97 6.89
N LEU A 691 11.96 17.47 6.60
CA LEU A 691 13.08 16.65 6.16
C LEU A 691 14.23 16.74 7.18
N THR A 692 14.77 15.60 7.58
CA THR A 692 15.94 15.57 8.46
C THR A 692 16.82 14.35 8.21
N GLN A 693 18.11 14.53 8.39
CA GLN A 693 19.11 13.47 8.40
C GLN A 693 19.53 13.07 9.82
N ASN A 694 19.19 13.88 10.81
CA ASN A 694 19.54 13.63 12.21
C ASN A 694 18.32 13.14 12.99
N VAL A 695 18.06 11.85 12.87
CA VAL A 695 16.93 11.19 13.51
C VAL A 695 17.09 11.15 15.03
N LYS A 696 18.33 11.02 15.52
CA LYS A 696 18.62 10.95 16.95
C LYS A 696 18.24 12.26 17.66
N ASP A 697 18.61 13.41 17.10
CA ASP A 697 18.23 14.72 17.65
C ASP A 697 16.71 14.93 17.59
N LEU A 698 16.09 14.46 16.50
CA LEU A 698 14.66 14.50 16.35
C LEU A 698 13.95 13.74 17.48
N LEU A 699 14.35 12.49 17.73
CA LEU A 699 13.71 11.60 18.71
C LEU A 699 14.09 11.91 20.17
N ALA A 700 15.06 12.79 20.42
CA ALA A 700 15.44 13.22 21.75
C ALA A 700 14.47 14.24 22.37
N SER A 701 13.67 14.93 21.54
CA SER A 701 12.65 15.88 21.99
C SER A 701 11.36 15.17 22.39
N ARG A 702 10.72 15.55 23.49
CA ARG A 702 9.39 15.04 23.87
C ARG A 702 8.31 15.48 22.90
N GLU A 703 8.49 16.62 22.29
CA GLU A 703 7.57 17.21 21.32
C GLU A 703 7.47 16.39 20.03
N ILE A 704 8.46 15.54 19.74
CA ILE A 704 8.45 14.71 18.54
C ILE A 704 7.32 13.69 18.53
N GLU A 705 6.94 13.13 19.66
CA GLU A 705 5.80 12.19 19.74
C GLU A 705 4.54 12.85 19.18
N ALA A 706 4.31 14.12 19.54
CA ALA A 706 3.18 14.87 19.02
C ALA A 706 3.26 15.17 17.52
N ILE A 707 4.46 15.28 16.95
CA ILE A 707 4.66 15.44 15.50
C ILE A 707 4.41 14.10 14.80
N LEU A 708 4.95 12.99 15.31
CA LEU A 708 4.74 11.64 14.77
C LEU A 708 3.27 11.25 14.78
N ASP A 709 2.56 11.47 15.90
CA ASP A 709 1.12 11.20 16.06
C ASP A 709 0.23 11.98 15.07
N ASN A 710 0.74 13.13 14.59
CA ASN A 710 0.04 13.96 13.62
C ASN A 710 0.61 13.83 12.19
N THR A 711 1.33 12.75 11.91
CA THR A 711 1.97 12.51 10.62
C THR A 711 1.56 11.15 10.08
N ASP A 712 0.69 11.14 9.06
CA ASP A 712 0.22 9.92 8.41
C ASP A 712 1.06 9.55 7.17
N PHE A 713 2.01 10.41 6.76
CA PHE A 713 2.89 10.15 5.63
C PHE A 713 4.35 10.18 6.06
N MET A 714 5.10 9.11 5.76
CA MET A 714 6.52 9.08 6.06
C MET A 714 7.30 8.33 4.99
N ILE A 715 8.43 8.89 4.57
CA ILE A 715 9.44 8.21 3.76
C ILE A 715 10.66 7.97 4.65
N LEU A 716 10.93 6.71 4.94
CA LEU A 716 12.04 6.26 5.74
C LEU A 716 13.06 5.59 4.85
N LEU A 717 14.16 6.28 4.57
CA LEU A 717 15.27 5.83 3.76
C LEU A 717 16.36 5.18 4.63
N SER A 718 17.51 4.84 4.03
CA SER A 718 18.64 4.25 4.76
C SER A 718 19.01 5.05 6.02
N GLN A 719 19.17 4.35 7.14
CA GLN A 719 19.45 4.93 8.45
C GLN A 719 20.81 4.52 8.98
N ALA A 720 21.40 5.38 9.83
CA ALA A 720 22.58 5.03 10.58
C ALA A 720 22.31 3.87 11.55
N GLN A 721 23.30 3.05 11.84
CA GLN A 721 23.15 1.86 12.68
C GLN A 721 22.66 2.20 14.10
N SER A 722 23.10 3.32 14.67
CA SER A 722 22.70 3.80 15.98
C SER A 722 21.22 4.17 16.08
N ASP A 723 20.61 4.60 14.98
CA ASP A 723 19.26 5.19 14.98
C ASP A 723 18.17 4.15 14.73
N ARG A 724 18.54 3.00 14.17
CA ARG A 724 17.62 1.93 13.76
C ARG A 724 16.80 1.35 14.90
N ALA A 725 17.45 1.02 16.01
CA ALA A 725 16.79 0.43 17.17
C ALA A 725 15.80 1.41 17.82
N ILE A 726 16.15 2.70 17.84
CA ILE A 726 15.29 3.75 18.39
C ILE A 726 14.07 3.94 17.48
N LEU A 727 14.29 4.04 16.15
CA LEU A 727 13.22 4.15 15.17
C LEU A 727 12.29 2.93 15.16
N ALA A 728 12.85 1.71 15.23
CA ALA A 728 12.05 0.50 15.26
C ALA A 728 11.11 0.49 16.45
N LYS A 729 11.60 0.89 17.63
CA LYS A 729 10.78 0.98 18.85
C LYS A 729 9.73 2.09 18.75
N GLN A 730 10.11 3.28 18.28
CA GLN A 730 9.21 4.45 18.26
C GLN A 730 8.11 4.33 17.20
N LEU A 731 8.43 3.73 16.05
CA LEU A 731 7.51 3.59 14.93
C LEU A 731 6.84 2.20 14.84
N GLY A 732 7.12 1.31 15.78
CA GLY A 732 6.59 -0.06 15.75
C GLY A 732 7.04 -0.87 14.52
N ILE A 733 8.25 -0.62 14.00
CA ILE A 733 8.79 -1.27 12.81
C ILE A 733 9.26 -2.69 13.14
N SER A 734 8.81 -3.69 12.39
CA SER A 734 9.26 -5.07 12.54
C SER A 734 10.73 -5.26 12.12
N GLU A 735 11.38 -6.33 12.61
CA GLU A 735 12.75 -6.67 12.17
C GLU A 735 12.84 -6.87 10.65
N HIS A 736 11.79 -7.43 10.05
CA HIS A 736 11.73 -7.62 8.61
C HIS A 736 11.63 -6.27 7.87
N GLN A 737 10.77 -5.36 8.33
CA GLN A 737 10.71 -3.99 7.80
C GLN A 737 12.02 -3.24 8.01
N LEU A 738 12.68 -3.44 9.18
CA LEU A 738 13.96 -2.81 9.48
C LEU A 738 15.04 -3.16 8.45
N SER A 739 14.99 -4.37 7.85
CA SER A 739 15.95 -4.79 6.81
C SER A 739 15.93 -3.88 5.58
N TYR A 740 14.77 -3.31 5.22
CA TYR A 740 14.63 -2.39 4.09
C TYR A 740 15.25 -0.99 4.29
N ILE A 741 15.60 -0.65 5.53
CA ILE A 741 16.29 0.61 5.86
C ILE A 741 17.71 0.39 6.41
N THR A 742 18.10 -0.88 6.57
CA THR A 742 19.40 -1.25 7.12
C THR A 742 20.47 -1.41 6.05
N HIS A 743 20.15 -2.08 4.95
CA HIS A 743 21.06 -2.41 3.84
C HIS A 743 20.54 -1.83 2.52
N SER A 744 19.72 -0.79 2.59
CA SER A 744 19.12 -0.17 1.41
C SER A 744 20.12 0.72 0.68
N ASN A 745 20.02 0.70 -0.64
CA ASN A 745 20.70 1.64 -1.52
C ASN A 745 19.98 3.00 -1.48
N SER A 746 20.62 4.01 -2.09
CA SER A 746 19.97 5.32 -2.27
C SER A 746 18.66 5.17 -3.06
N GLY A 747 17.58 5.73 -2.53
CA GLY A 747 16.24 5.64 -3.11
C GLY A 747 15.46 4.37 -2.77
N GLU A 748 15.93 3.59 -1.80
CA GLU A 748 15.23 2.41 -1.28
C GLU A 748 14.87 2.63 0.19
N GLY A 749 13.72 2.13 0.64
CA GLY A 749 13.27 2.32 2.01
C GLY A 749 11.85 1.86 2.29
N LEU A 750 11.22 2.46 3.29
CA LEU A 750 9.83 2.23 3.69
C LEU A 750 9.00 3.49 3.46
N LEU A 751 7.84 3.33 2.87
CA LEU A 751 6.80 4.33 2.74
C LEU A 751 5.66 4.01 3.71
N PHE A 752 5.32 4.96 4.57
CA PHE A 752 4.14 4.92 5.44
C PHE A 752 3.07 5.84 4.83
N TYR A 753 1.86 5.33 4.75
CA TYR A 753 0.69 6.03 4.27
C TYR A 753 -0.52 5.65 5.12
N GLY A 754 -0.82 6.41 6.15
CA GLY A 754 -1.77 6.03 7.19
C GLY A 754 -1.34 4.74 7.88
N ASP A 755 -2.20 3.74 7.83
CA ASP A 755 -1.95 2.40 8.37
C ASP A 755 -1.16 1.46 7.43
N VAL A 756 -0.78 1.97 6.25
CA VAL A 756 -0.09 1.17 5.22
C VAL A 756 1.41 1.40 5.26
N THR A 757 2.19 0.35 5.42
CA THR A 757 3.66 0.38 5.31
C THR A 757 4.10 -0.44 4.10
N ILE A 758 4.80 0.17 3.16
CA ILE A 758 5.24 -0.47 1.92
C ILE A 758 6.74 -0.29 1.74
N PRO A 759 7.51 -1.36 1.59
CA PRO A 759 8.89 -1.26 1.14
C PRO A 759 8.91 -0.79 -0.32
N PHE A 760 9.72 0.23 -0.61
CA PHE A 760 9.75 0.82 -1.94
C PHE A 760 11.16 0.94 -2.51
N VAL A 761 11.21 0.98 -3.84
CA VAL A 761 12.41 1.23 -4.64
C VAL A 761 12.09 2.33 -5.64
N ASP A 762 12.87 3.40 -5.61
CA ASP A 762 12.78 4.52 -6.55
C ASP A 762 14.07 4.63 -7.36
N ARG A 763 14.14 3.90 -8.46
CA ARG A 763 15.23 3.98 -9.45
C ARG A 763 14.79 4.88 -10.59
N PHE A 764 14.95 6.18 -10.38
CA PHE A 764 14.58 7.15 -11.38
C PHE A 764 15.53 7.10 -12.59
N PRO A 765 15.03 7.06 -13.83
CA PRO A 765 15.89 7.00 -15.02
C PRO A 765 16.67 8.30 -15.18
N LYS A 766 17.89 8.19 -15.73
CA LYS A 766 18.72 9.37 -16.05
C LYS A 766 18.07 10.14 -17.19
N GLY A 767 18.01 11.46 -17.07
CA GLY A 767 17.43 12.41 -18.03
C GLY A 767 17.51 13.84 -17.49
N GLU A 768 16.87 14.80 -18.14
CA GLU A 768 16.85 16.20 -17.71
C GLU A 768 16.28 16.33 -16.29
N ILE A 769 15.16 15.62 -16.01
CA ILE A 769 14.54 15.63 -14.68
C ILE A 769 15.46 15.02 -13.63
N TYR A 770 16.15 13.91 -13.93
CA TYR A 770 17.10 13.31 -12.99
C TYR A 770 18.19 14.32 -12.57
N ASN A 771 18.69 15.09 -13.51
CA ASN A 771 19.72 16.11 -13.26
C ASN A 771 19.20 17.24 -12.35
N LEU A 772 17.93 17.58 -12.45
CA LEU A 772 17.29 18.56 -11.55
C LEU A 772 17.08 17.98 -10.13
N LEU A 773 16.90 16.68 -10.02
CA LEU A 773 16.66 16.01 -8.75
C LEU A 773 17.95 15.69 -7.99
N THR A 774 19.03 15.34 -8.70
CA THR A 774 20.28 14.90 -8.07
C THR A 774 20.98 16.02 -7.32
N THR A 775 21.61 15.66 -6.20
CA THR A 775 22.53 16.54 -5.45
C THR A 775 23.96 15.98 -5.47
N ARG A 776 24.20 14.89 -6.24
CA ARG A 776 25.52 14.26 -6.31
C ARG A 776 26.47 15.07 -7.17
N PRO A 777 27.64 15.47 -6.64
CA PRO A 777 28.61 16.27 -7.41
C PRO A 777 29.13 15.56 -8.66
N GLU A 778 29.14 14.24 -8.67
CA GLU A 778 29.60 13.41 -9.79
C GLU A 778 28.65 13.49 -10.99
N ASP A 779 27.34 13.48 -10.73
CA ASP A 779 26.31 13.60 -11.77
C ASP A 779 26.27 15.03 -12.34
N LEU A 780 26.47 16.05 -11.49
CA LEU A 780 26.49 17.47 -11.89
C LEU A 780 27.75 17.86 -12.70
N LYS A 781 28.91 17.21 -12.46
CA LYS A 781 30.15 17.47 -13.21
C LYS A 781 30.15 16.92 -14.63
N ASN A 782 29.30 15.93 -14.92
CA ASN A 782 29.21 15.34 -16.26
C ASN A 782 28.46 16.26 -17.25
N GLU A 783 27.61 17.16 -16.77
CA GLU A 783 26.95 18.17 -17.62
C GLU A 783 27.93 19.28 -18.06
N ALA A 784 28.79 19.76 -17.17
CA ALA A 784 29.77 20.79 -17.49
C ALA A 784 30.84 20.32 -18.51
N LYS A 785 30.85 19.04 -18.90
CA LYS A 785 31.73 18.50 -19.96
C LYS A 785 31.01 18.27 -21.29
N THR A 786 29.70 18.42 -21.33
CA THR A 786 28.85 18.16 -22.50
C THR A 786 28.28 19.43 -23.09
N GLU A 787 28.42 20.61 -22.44
CA GLU A 787 28.30 21.97 -22.97
C GLU A 787 29.72 22.46 -23.41
#